data_e2fa8412234144f65693b7af86c45814
#
_entry.id   e2fa8412234144f65693b7af86c45814
#
_cell.length_a   1.000
_cell.length_b   1.000
_cell.length_c   1.000
_cell.angle_alpha   90.00
_cell.angle_beta   90.00
_cell.angle_gamma   90.00
#
_symmetry.space_group_name_H-M   'P 1'
#
loop_
_entity.id
_entity.type
_entity.pdbx_description
1 polymer ?
#
loop_
_entity_poly.entity_id
_entity_poly.type
_entity_poly.pdbx_seq_one_letter_code
_entity_poly.pdbx_strand_id
1 'polypeptide(L)'
;MTKEQQSISWGHEALRLKIRLDDDGSPRLTHLGPPGAADLNPGTPLPLVEVTAAGHGRNWSGSRLVDTGLGGRLRHRAHHATREGDWHTLTVQLHDPETGLAAEVTYRSPNGVPALRSEVTLRNEGRATLHLESVSSLVVGCLTPSGPAAIDAADLLWAENDWLAECRWQRQPMRRTTPALSARVDYGHGKAGFALNGRGTWSSCGHLPMGGLTDRRSGRTWLWQIEHNGGGWRWECGERDKAAYAALFGPTDTHHGWRHPLEPGAAFRTVPAALSFSAEDGPDAAFAALTRYRRAGRRPHADHRRLPVIFNDYMNCLMGDPTTDKLLPLVDAAAEAGAEYFVIDAGWYDDDDGGWWSTVGAWEPAASRFPGERGIHEVLDRIREHGMVPGLWLEPEVIGIHSPMAKSLPDEAFFRRDGVRVTETGRHHLDLRHPAARAHLDQVVDRLVGEWGVGYLKLDHNIDPGSGTSAHPGETPGAGLLGHNRAHLDWLDGILDRYPHLVVENCSSGGMRWDHALLSRLQLQSTSDQQNLQLYAPIAASAPTAVTPEQGAVWAYPQPEDSLDEVAFTMASALLGRIHLSGRIPELRPEARALVHEAVAVYKAIRADLPQAVPSWPLGLPAWDAPWIALALHTPATTYLTAWRRPGAEPSATLRLPHLRGSHIHADPLYPSTSQATTTWDPGTGGLSLTLPSAPAAVLLRLARRETGA
;
A
#
# COMPACT_ATOMS: atom_id res chain seq x y z
N MET A 1 29.80 42.38 7.05
CA MET A 1 30.10 41.08 6.44
C MET A 1 28.95 40.17 6.82
N THR A 2 28.00 39.93 5.92
CA THR A 2 26.95 38.95 6.10
C THR A 2 27.63 37.58 6.18
N LYS A 3 27.53 36.90 7.33
CA LYS A 3 27.92 35.49 7.44
C LYS A 3 27.20 34.70 6.31
N GLU A 4 27.98 34.04 5.47
CA GLU A 4 27.40 33.10 4.51
C GLU A 4 26.55 32.10 5.28
N GLN A 5 25.25 32.09 5.03
CA GLN A 5 24.28 31.20 5.69
C GLN A 5 24.61 29.76 5.29
N GLN A 6 25.06 28.97 6.24
CA GLN A 6 25.46 27.59 6.02
C GLN A 6 24.24 26.73 5.56
N SER A 7 24.34 26.02 4.45
CA SER A 7 23.28 25.21 3.93
C SER A 7 23.77 23.85 3.42
N ILE A 8 22.96 22.82 3.60
CA ILE A 8 23.16 21.47 3.05
C ILE A 8 22.27 21.37 1.80
N SER A 9 22.89 21.09 0.65
CA SER A 9 22.16 20.83 -0.59
C SER A 9 22.44 19.41 -1.04
N TRP A 10 21.38 18.63 -1.33
CA TRP A 10 21.47 17.24 -1.70
C TRP A 10 20.36 16.87 -2.69
N GLY A 11 20.58 15.81 -3.47
CA GLY A 11 19.62 15.25 -4.42
C GLY A 11 20.27 14.82 -5.72
N HIS A 12 19.46 14.78 -6.78
CA HIS A 12 19.80 14.36 -8.14
C HIS A 12 18.93 15.11 -9.16
N GLU A 13 18.96 14.71 -10.43
CA GLU A 13 18.27 15.41 -11.53
C GLU A 13 16.76 15.56 -11.37
N ALA A 14 16.08 14.70 -10.59
CA ALA A 14 14.64 14.76 -10.37
C ALA A 14 14.23 15.30 -9.00
N LEU A 15 15.17 15.40 -8.05
CA LEU A 15 14.88 15.83 -6.69
C LEU A 15 16.02 16.68 -6.14
N ARG A 16 15.67 17.82 -5.52
CA ARG A 16 16.56 18.62 -4.72
C ARG A 16 16.00 18.81 -3.32
N LEU A 17 16.81 18.56 -2.30
CA LEU A 17 16.57 18.88 -0.90
C LEU A 17 17.57 19.92 -0.45
N LYS A 18 17.10 20.97 0.27
CA LYS A 18 17.98 21.99 0.86
C LYS A 18 17.62 22.22 2.32
N ILE A 19 18.60 22.13 3.18
CA ILE A 19 18.49 22.42 4.61
C ILE A 19 19.36 23.64 4.90
N ARG A 20 18.74 24.69 5.41
CA ARG A 20 19.42 25.85 5.96
C ARG A 20 19.77 25.57 7.42
N LEU A 21 20.95 25.98 7.83
CA LEU A 21 21.38 26.01 9.23
C LEU A 21 21.28 27.46 9.73
N ASP A 22 20.44 27.67 10.74
CA ASP A 22 20.31 28.99 11.40
C ASP A 22 21.56 29.25 12.27
N ASP A 23 21.77 30.51 12.73
CA ASP A 23 22.96 30.92 13.48
C ASP A 23 23.19 30.12 14.79
N ASP A 24 22.11 29.59 15.37
CA ASP A 24 22.14 28.72 16.55
C ASP A 24 22.37 27.23 16.22
N GLY A 25 22.55 26.89 14.95
CA GLY A 25 22.71 25.52 14.46
C GLY A 25 21.38 24.76 14.23
N SER A 26 20.23 25.44 14.32
CA SER A 26 18.92 24.82 14.03
C SER A 26 18.80 24.49 12.55
N PRO A 27 18.56 23.21 12.17
CA PRO A 27 18.38 22.83 10.79
C PRO A 27 16.93 23.07 10.34
N ARG A 28 16.76 23.64 9.15
CA ARG A 28 15.46 24.00 8.57
C ARG A 28 15.36 23.53 7.12
N LEU A 29 14.39 22.69 6.82
CA LEU A 29 14.10 22.29 5.43
C LEU A 29 13.49 23.49 4.69
N THR A 30 14.20 24.03 3.70
CA THR A 30 13.78 25.21 2.93
C THR A 30 13.41 24.89 1.49
N HIS A 31 13.83 23.71 1.00
CA HIS A 31 13.46 23.24 -0.32
C HIS A 31 13.36 21.71 -0.32
N LEU A 32 12.28 21.21 -0.91
CA LEU A 32 12.10 19.82 -1.30
C LEU A 32 11.28 19.84 -2.57
N GLY A 33 11.85 19.48 -3.71
CA GLY A 33 11.16 19.57 -4.98
C GLY A 33 12.10 19.37 -6.18
N PRO A 34 11.66 19.77 -7.39
CA PRO A 34 12.49 19.65 -8.58
C PRO A 34 13.70 20.59 -8.51
N PRO A 35 14.84 20.21 -9.10
CA PRO A 35 15.99 21.11 -9.25
C PRO A 35 15.60 22.38 -10.01
N GLY A 36 16.12 23.51 -9.58
CA GLY A 36 15.86 24.82 -10.21
C GLY A 36 14.56 25.52 -9.77
N ALA A 37 13.66 24.85 -9.05
CA ALA A 37 12.54 25.53 -8.43
C ALA A 37 13.01 26.48 -7.32
N ALA A 38 12.30 27.60 -7.13
CA ALA A 38 12.60 28.55 -6.07
C ALA A 38 12.46 27.90 -4.68
N ASP A 39 13.33 28.29 -3.76
CA ASP A 39 13.19 27.92 -2.36
C ASP A 39 11.85 28.44 -1.82
N LEU A 40 11.12 27.58 -1.14
CA LEU A 40 9.93 27.99 -0.43
C LEU A 40 10.36 28.69 0.86
N ASN A 41 9.89 29.91 1.05
CA ASN A 41 10.11 30.63 2.31
C ASN A 41 8.92 30.38 3.23
N PRO A 42 9.04 29.47 4.20
CA PRO A 42 7.89 29.02 5.01
C PRO A 42 7.57 29.93 6.21
N GLY A 43 8.10 31.12 6.30
CA GLY A 43 7.98 31.89 7.54
C GLY A 43 8.84 31.30 8.66
N THR A 44 8.23 30.79 9.74
CA THR A 44 8.96 30.04 10.79
C THR A 44 9.00 28.55 10.43
N PRO A 45 10.15 28.01 10.01
CA PRO A 45 10.26 26.62 9.59
C PRO A 45 10.12 25.65 10.77
N LEU A 46 9.51 24.48 10.52
CA LEU A 46 9.49 23.37 11.47
C LEU A 46 10.88 22.71 11.60
N PRO A 47 11.20 22.08 12.75
CA PRO A 47 12.39 21.25 12.88
C PRO A 47 12.32 20.04 11.94
N LEU A 48 13.47 19.40 11.66
CA LEU A 48 13.50 18.18 10.83
C LEU A 48 12.88 16.99 11.52
N VAL A 49 12.88 16.98 12.87
CA VAL A 49 12.32 15.91 13.69
C VAL A 49 11.48 16.50 14.81
N GLU A 50 10.28 16.00 14.97
CA GLU A 50 9.41 16.30 16.09
C GLU A 50 9.42 15.14 17.08
N VAL A 51 9.66 15.43 18.35
CA VAL A 51 9.72 14.41 19.41
C VAL A 51 8.94 14.92 20.62
N THR A 52 7.98 14.13 21.09
CA THR A 52 7.39 14.30 22.41
C THR A 52 7.91 13.26 23.39
N ALA A 53 8.26 13.70 24.58
CA ALA A 53 8.62 12.84 25.69
C ALA A 53 8.08 13.42 27.00
N ALA A 54 7.80 12.57 27.98
CA ALA A 54 7.29 12.98 29.28
C ALA A 54 8.19 14.04 29.92
N GLY A 55 7.59 15.13 30.39
CA GLY A 55 8.32 16.24 31.03
C GLY A 55 8.95 17.28 30.07
N HIS A 56 8.91 17.05 28.76
CA HIS A 56 9.54 17.93 27.75
C HIS A 56 8.55 18.68 26.85
N GLY A 57 7.43 19.00 27.25
CA GLY A 57 6.42 19.90 26.68
C GLY A 57 6.45 20.22 25.18
N ARG A 58 5.56 21.11 24.79
CA ARG A 58 5.45 21.66 23.44
C ARG A 58 5.48 23.19 23.49
N ASN A 59 5.98 23.81 22.44
CA ASN A 59 5.99 25.27 22.31
C ASN A 59 4.60 25.82 21.98
N TRP A 60 3.67 24.99 21.50
CA TRP A 60 2.30 25.35 21.21
C TRP A 60 1.32 24.26 21.69
N SER A 61 0.42 24.62 22.58
CA SER A 61 -0.59 23.68 23.10
C SER A 61 -1.72 23.43 22.12
N GLY A 62 -1.99 22.16 21.82
CA GLY A 62 -3.06 21.72 20.91
C GLY A 62 -3.02 20.22 20.67
N SER A 63 -3.83 19.74 19.71
CA SER A 63 -3.85 18.32 19.33
C SER A 63 -2.79 17.93 18.28
N ARG A 64 -2.05 18.92 17.73
CA ARG A 64 -0.97 18.70 16.78
C ARG A 64 0.27 18.13 17.47
N LEU A 65 1.03 17.30 16.77
CA LEU A 65 2.26 16.69 17.27
C LEU A 65 3.53 17.43 16.77
N VAL A 66 3.38 18.59 16.15
CA VAL A 66 4.48 19.50 15.78
C VAL A 66 4.67 20.62 16.82
N ASP A 67 5.72 21.41 16.67
CA ASP A 67 6.14 22.45 17.62
C ASP A 67 6.56 21.87 18.98
N THR A 68 7.29 20.77 18.98
CA THR A 68 7.76 20.10 20.19
C THR A 68 8.98 20.79 20.81
N GLY A 69 9.09 20.75 22.14
CA GLY A 69 10.23 21.32 22.85
C GLY A 69 11.54 20.62 22.50
N LEU A 70 11.55 19.28 22.46
CA LEU A 70 12.74 18.50 22.09
C LEU A 70 13.13 18.74 20.62
N GLY A 71 12.18 18.67 19.68
CA GLY A 71 12.46 18.94 18.27
C GLY A 71 13.05 20.33 18.02
N GLY A 72 12.51 21.33 18.73
CA GLY A 72 12.98 22.72 18.66
C GLY A 72 14.41 22.94 19.20
N ARG A 73 14.93 22.05 20.07
CA ARG A 73 16.29 22.13 20.63
C ARG A 73 17.34 21.34 19.88
N LEU A 74 16.94 20.48 18.94
CA LEU A 74 17.89 19.72 18.14
C LEU A 74 18.76 20.65 17.27
N ARG A 75 20.07 20.52 17.36
CA ARG A 75 21.06 21.28 16.63
C ARG A 75 21.86 20.38 15.69
N HIS A 76 22.23 20.90 14.54
CA HIS A 76 23.08 20.20 13.59
C HIS A 76 24.46 19.90 14.20
N ARG A 77 24.89 18.64 14.10
CA ARG A 77 26.21 18.16 14.54
C ARG A 77 27.10 17.85 13.33
N ALA A 78 26.58 17.06 12.41
CA ALA A 78 27.26 16.61 11.20
C ALA A 78 26.28 16.19 10.13
N HIS A 79 26.74 16.03 8.91
CA HIS A 79 26.01 15.39 7.84
C HIS A 79 26.97 14.71 6.86
N HIS A 80 26.50 13.69 6.18
CA HIS A 80 27.22 13.06 5.09
C HIS A 80 26.24 12.56 4.02
N ALA A 81 26.71 12.48 2.79
CA ALA A 81 25.96 11.97 1.67
C ALA A 81 26.73 10.80 1.04
N THR A 82 25.99 9.76 0.69
CA THR A 82 26.52 8.56 0.00
C THR A 82 25.65 8.21 -1.20
N ARG A 83 26.20 7.37 -2.08
CA ARG A 83 25.47 6.76 -3.18
C ARG A 83 25.81 5.27 -3.25
N GLU A 84 24.79 4.45 -3.29
CA GLU A 84 24.90 2.99 -3.45
C GLU A 84 24.02 2.56 -4.62
N GLY A 85 24.64 2.16 -5.72
CA GLY A 85 23.91 1.88 -6.96
C GLY A 85 23.08 3.08 -7.43
N ASP A 86 21.79 2.90 -7.55
CA ASP A 86 20.85 3.93 -7.94
C ASP A 86 20.28 4.73 -6.75
N TRP A 87 20.71 4.46 -5.52
CA TRP A 87 20.20 5.15 -4.34
C TRP A 87 21.16 6.23 -3.85
N HIS A 88 20.63 7.44 -3.71
CA HIS A 88 21.28 8.56 -3.03
C HIS A 88 20.80 8.58 -1.57
N THR A 89 21.71 8.77 -0.64
CA THR A 89 21.43 8.84 0.81
C THR A 89 22.05 10.12 1.38
N LEU A 90 21.28 10.85 2.18
CA LEU A 90 21.75 11.94 3.03
C LEU A 90 21.43 11.58 4.48
N THR A 91 22.44 11.58 5.33
CA THR A 91 22.30 11.42 6.77
C THR A 91 22.64 12.75 7.46
N VAL A 92 21.71 13.23 8.29
CA VAL A 92 21.87 14.48 9.07
C VAL A 92 21.84 14.12 10.55
N GLN A 93 22.91 14.40 11.25
CA GLN A 93 23.06 14.15 12.68
C GLN A 93 22.74 15.40 13.48
N LEU A 94 21.85 15.27 14.44
CA LEU A 94 21.35 16.32 15.30
C LEU A 94 21.59 15.95 16.77
N HIS A 95 21.65 16.96 17.65
CA HIS A 95 21.82 16.73 19.07
C HIS A 95 21.14 17.84 19.89
N ASP A 96 20.46 17.44 20.96
CA ASP A 96 19.96 18.34 22.00
C ASP A 96 20.97 18.38 23.17
N PRO A 97 21.69 19.49 23.41
CA PRO A 97 22.69 19.57 24.44
C PRO A 97 22.14 19.55 25.86
N GLU A 98 20.82 19.79 26.04
CA GLU A 98 20.18 19.81 27.33
C GLU A 98 19.90 18.38 27.86
N THR A 99 19.34 17.51 26.99
CA THR A 99 18.98 16.15 27.38
C THR A 99 20.00 15.11 26.97
N GLY A 100 20.89 15.43 26.02
CA GLY A 100 21.77 14.46 25.38
C GLY A 100 21.03 13.59 24.34
N LEU A 101 19.84 13.99 23.90
CA LEU A 101 19.14 13.28 22.81
C LEU A 101 19.88 13.54 21.49
N ALA A 102 20.39 12.49 20.86
CA ALA A 102 20.87 12.51 19.48
C ALA A 102 19.80 11.99 18.54
N ALA A 103 19.68 12.62 17.36
CA ALA A 103 18.80 12.17 16.30
C ALA A 103 19.58 12.08 14.97
N GLU A 104 19.44 10.97 14.29
CA GLU A 104 19.96 10.76 12.95
C GLU A 104 18.78 10.66 11.98
N VAL A 105 18.71 11.65 11.06
CA VAL A 105 17.68 11.68 10.01
C VAL A 105 18.31 11.15 8.72
N THR A 106 17.80 10.05 8.20
CA THR A 106 18.25 9.44 6.96
C THR A 106 17.23 9.68 5.86
N TYR A 107 17.63 10.42 4.83
CA TYR A 107 16.89 10.61 3.59
C TYR A 107 17.48 9.73 2.50
N ARG A 108 16.63 9.00 1.78
CA ARG A 108 17.03 8.17 0.64
C ARG A 108 16.13 8.45 -0.57
N SER A 109 16.73 8.51 -1.75
CA SER A 109 16.00 8.76 -3.00
C SER A 109 16.60 7.94 -4.14
N PRO A 110 15.76 7.24 -4.95
CA PRO A 110 16.26 6.55 -6.14
C PRO A 110 16.51 7.56 -7.26
N ASN A 111 17.61 7.38 -7.98
CA ASN A 111 18.03 8.28 -9.06
C ASN A 111 16.94 8.48 -10.11
N GLY A 112 16.71 9.71 -10.56
CA GLY A 112 15.71 10.03 -11.58
C GLY A 112 14.24 9.97 -11.11
N VAL A 113 13.96 9.67 -9.83
CA VAL A 113 12.60 9.59 -9.30
C VAL A 113 12.34 10.74 -8.32
N PRO A 114 11.32 11.58 -8.55
CA PRO A 114 10.97 12.67 -7.64
C PRO A 114 10.24 12.13 -6.39
N ALA A 115 10.95 11.34 -5.60
CA ALA A 115 10.46 10.76 -4.35
C ALA A 115 11.56 10.65 -3.31
N LEU A 116 11.19 10.71 -2.05
CA LEU A 116 12.07 10.69 -0.89
C LEU A 116 11.53 9.71 0.15
N ARG A 117 12.40 8.85 0.69
CA ARG A 117 12.14 8.06 1.90
C ARG A 117 12.88 8.66 3.08
N SER A 118 12.23 8.76 4.21
CA SER A 118 12.79 9.28 5.45
C SER A 118 12.61 8.30 6.60
N GLU A 119 13.61 8.25 7.46
CA GLU A 119 13.63 7.48 8.69
C GLU A 119 14.47 8.19 9.73
N VAL A 120 14.10 8.08 11.00
CA VAL A 120 14.80 8.72 12.11
C VAL A 120 15.26 7.66 13.12
N THR A 121 16.53 7.74 13.49
CA THR A 121 17.07 6.97 14.62
C THR A 121 17.39 7.94 15.75
N LEU A 122 16.75 7.75 16.90
CA LEU A 122 17.08 8.44 18.14
C LEU A 122 18.06 7.62 18.96
N ARG A 123 19.03 8.29 19.59
CA ARG A 123 19.92 7.68 20.60
C ARG A 123 19.95 8.57 21.83
N ASN A 124 19.87 7.98 23.00
CA ASN A 124 20.03 8.69 24.26
C ASN A 124 21.53 8.70 24.65
N GLU A 125 22.20 9.80 24.41
CA GLU A 125 23.59 10.03 24.84
C GLU A 125 23.65 10.73 26.22
N GLY A 126 22.47 11.00 26.81
CA GLY A 126 22.34 11.62 28.13
C GLY A 126 22.44 10.60 29.26
N ARG A 127 22.07 11.06 30.47
CA ARG A 127 22.16 10.27 31.71
C ARG A 127 20.82 9.81 32.28
N ALA A 128 19.71 10.41 31.81
CA ALA A 128 18.36 10.11 32.26
C ALA A 128 17.59 9.41 31.15
N THR A 129 16.72 8.48 31.52
CA THR A 129 15.77 7.85 30.60
C THR A 129 14.82 8.88 30.02
N LEU A 130 14.63 8.87 28.70
CA LEU A 130 13.64 9.67 28.00
C LEU A 130 12.43 8.78 27.66
N HIS A 131 11.28 9.10 28.25
CA HIS A 131 10.05 8.36 27.98
C HIS A 131 9.37 8.94 26.74
N LEU A 132 9.66 8.37 25.57
CA LEU A 132 9.13 8.82 24.28
C LEU A 132 7.63 8.55 24.18
N GLU A 133 6.89 9.55 23.66
CA GLU A 133 5.43 9.51 23.44
C GLU A 133 5.06 9.62 21.96
N SER A 134 5.88 10.29 21.15
CA SER A 134 5.80 10.31 19.69
C SER A 134 7.12 10.71 19.08
N VAL A 135 7.42 10.18 17.88
CA VAL A 135 8.59 10.54 17.07
C VAL A 135 8.16 10.64 15.62
N SER A 136 8.43 11.77 14.96
CA SER A 136 8.14 11.90 13.53
C SER A 136 9.16 11.13 12.70
N SER A 137 8.67 10.50 11.63
CA SER A 137 9.51 9.86 10.60
C SER A 137 9.88 10.86 9.49
N LEU A 138 9.01 11.83 9.25
CA LEU A 138 9.21 12.91 8.27
C LEU A 138 8.42 14.15 8.68
N VAL A 139 9.03 15.31 8.60
CA VAL A 139 8.37 16.61 8.74
C VAL A 139 8.72 17.48 7.54
N VAL A 140 7.71 18.02 6.88
CA VAL A 140 7.87 18.97 5.76
C VAL A 140 7.02 20.20 6.04
N GLY A 141 7.68 21.31 6.33
CA GLY A 141 7.04 22.58 6.72
C GLY A 141 6.79 23.55 5.58
N CYS A 142 7.10 23.18 4.35
CA CYS A 142 7.06 24.09 3.19
C CYS A 142 6.36 23.43 1.97
N LEU A 143 5.17 22.85 2.18
CA LEU A 143 4.39 22.26 1.09
C LEU A 143 3.75 23.31 0.19
N THR A 144 3.52 24.52 0.69
CA THR A 144 3.03 25.65 -0.08
C THR A 144 3.92 26.87 0.14
N PRO A 145 3.92 27.85 -0.78
CA PRO A 145 4.42 29.17 -0.48
C PRO A 145 3.70 29.77 0.74
N SER A 146 4.37 30.67 1.48
CA SER A 146 3.73 31.36 2.59
C SER A 146 2.68 32.36 2.06
N GLY A 147 1.50 32.33 2.65
CA GLY A 147 0.41 33.27 2.38
C GLY A 147 -0.96 32.59 2.27
N PRO A 148 -2.04 33.29 2.69
CA PRO A 148 -3.40 32.73 2.71
C PRO A 148 -3.83 32.20 1.34
N ALA A 149 -3.51 32.91 0.25
CA ALA A 149 -3.89 32.55 -1.10
C ALA A 149 -3.32 31.20 -1.57
N ALA A 150 -2.17 30.76 -1.02
CA ALA A 150 -1.61 29.45 -1.33
C ALA A 150 -2.39 28.32 -0.62
N ILE A 151 -2.75 28.55 0.64
CA ILE A 151 -3.61 27.62 1.40
C ILE A 151 -5.03 27.53 0.81
N ASP A 152 -5.59 28.69 0.37
CA ASP A 152 -6.91 28.75 -0.24
C ASP A 152 -6.97 27.96 -1.57
N ALA A 153 -5.85 27.85 -2.27
CA ALA A 153 -5.73 27.07 -3.51
C ALA A 153 -5.44 25.59 -3.30
N ALA A 154 -5.08 25.19 -2.10
CA ALA A 154 -4.69 23.80 -1.81
C ALA A 154 -5.90 22.91 -1.54
N ASP A 155 -5.86 21.69 -2.11
CA ASP A 155 -6.75 20.58 -1.78
C ASP A 155 -6.00 19.49 -1.05
N LEU A 156 -6.60 18.97 0.01
CA LEU A 156 -6.14 17.81 0.75
C LEU A 156 -6.69 16.54 0.11
N LEU A 157 -5.83 15.51 0.03
CA LEU A 157 -6.14 14.21 -0.54
C LEU A 157 -5.94 13.13 0.55
N TRP A 158 -6.86 12.19 0.65
CA TRP A 158 -6.74 10.99 1.46
C TRP A 158 -7.63 9.88 0.91
N ALA A 159 -7.42 8.63 1.32
CA ALA A 159 -8.28 7.52 0.92
C ALA A 159 -8.93 6.87 2.13
N GLU A 160 -10.25 6.76 2.11
CA GLU A 160 -11.02 5.88 2.97
C GLU A 160 -10.82 4.45 2.48
N ASN A 161 -10.75 3.51 3.41
CA ASN A 161 -10.50 2.11 3.10
C ASN A 161 -11.27 1.22 4.08
N ASP A 162 -12.13 0.37 3.57
CA ASP A 162 -12.93 -0.52 4.36
C ASP A 162 -13.10 -1.84 3.62
N TRP A 163 -13.38 -2.92 4.35
CA TRP A 163 -13.66 -4.22 3.77
C TRP A 163 -14.77 -4.11 2.71
N LEU A 164 -14.53 -4.68 1.53
CA LEU A 164 -15.41 -4.63 0.34
C LEU A 164 -15.59 -3.22 -0.27
N ALA A 165 -14.89 -2.22 0.24
CA ALA A 165 -14.99 -0.83 -0.22
C ALA A 165 -13.63 -0.13 -0.08
N GLU A 166 -12.61 -0.74 -0.64
CA GLU A 166 -11.22 -0.29 -0.52
C GLU A 166 -10.94 0.92 -1.41
N CYS A 167 -9.93 1.70 -1.00
CA CYS A 167 -9.23 2.71 -1.80
C CYS A 167 -10.13 3.82 -2.37
N ARG A 168 -11.02 4.39 -1.56
CA ARG A 168 -11.96 5.46 -1.94
C ARG A 168 -11.34 6.82 -1.68
N TRP A 169 -10.67 7.39 -2.70
CA TRP A 169 -10.00 8.67 -2.58
C TRP A 169 -10.97 9.83 -2.41
N GLN A 170 -10.64 10.69 -1.44
CA GLN A 170 -11.31 11.95 -1.16
C GLN A 170 -10.42 13.11 -1.56
N ARG A 171 -11.01 14.18 -2.06
CA ARG A 171 -10.36 15.45 -2.35
C ARG A 171 -11.23 16.61 -1.90
N GLN A 172 -10.68 17.46 -1.04
CA GLN A 172 -11.42 18.65 -0.60
C GLN A 172 -10.50 19.84 -0.33
N PRO A 173 -11.04 21.08 -0.45
CA PRO A 173 -10.28 22.29 -0.12
C PRO A 173 -9.72 22.23 1.30
N MET A 174 -8.43 22.53 1.46
CA MET A 174 -7.76 22.51 2.77
C MET A 174 -8.45 23.43 3.78
N ARG A 175 -9.09 24.52 3.34
CA ARG A 175 -9.85 25.44 4.19
C ARG A 175 -11.07 24.81 4.87
N ARG A 176 -11.55 23.66 4.43
CA ARG A 176 -12.62 22.94 5.15
C ARG A 176 -12.13 22.33 6.46
N THR A 177 -10.87 21.92 6.49
CA THR A 177 -10.23 21.28 7.66
C THR A 177 -9.35 22.25 8.45
N THR A 178 -8.84 23.28 7.80
CA THR A 178 -7.95 24.29 8.35
C THR A 178 -8.48 25.69 8.04
N PRO A 179 -9.51 26.17 8.77
CA PRO A 179 -10.13 27.48 8.50
C PRO A 179 -9.13 28.61 8.72
N ALA A 180 -9.29 29.69 7.95
CA ALA A 180 -8.48 30.88 8.14
C ALA A 180 -8.76 31.50 9.52
N LEU A 181 -7.70 31.77 10.27
CA LEU A 181 -7.81 32.39 11.57
C LEU A 181 -7.82 33.91 11.41
N SER A 182 -8.73 34.59 12.14
CA SER A 182 -8.78 36.07 12.20
C SER A 182 -7.60 36.59 13.01
N ALA A 183 -6.69 37.31 12.36
CA ALA A 183 -5.44 37.77 12.94
C ALA A 183 -5.60 39.15 13.64
N ARG A 184 -6.18 39.19 14.81
CA ARG A 184 -5.92 40.31 15.75
C ARG A 184 -4.62 40.13 16.54
N VAL A 185 -4.04 38.94 16.51
CA VAL A 185 -2.80 38.53 17.17
C VAL A 185 -2.01 37.68 16.20
N ASP A 186 -0.71 37.85 16.12
CA ASP A 186 0.19 37.13 15.21
C ASP A 186 0.40 35.65 15.58
N TYR A 187 -0.67 34.97 15.97
CA TYR A 187 -0.65 33.52 16.10
C TYR A 187 -1.03 32.91 14.74
N GLY A 188 -0.03 32.64 13.92
CA GLY A 188 -0.23 32.20 12.54
C GLY A 188 -0.80 30.78 12.36
N HIS A 189 -1.29 30.11 13.44
CA HIS A 189 -1.71 28.71 13.35
C HIS A 189 -2.73 28.31 14.43
N GLY A 190 -3.60 27.35 14.11
CA GLY A 190 -4.62 26.81 14.98
C GLY A 190 -4.10 25.80 16.02
N LYS A 191 -4.98 25.42 16.95
CA LYS A 191 -4.71 24.38 17.95
C LYS A 191 -4.83 22.97 17.38
N ALA A 192 -5.55 22.79 16.27
CA ALA A 192 -5.76 21.52 15.58
C ALA A 192 -5.32 21.61 14.12
N GLY A 193 -5.02 20.48 13.52
CA GLY A 193 -4.84 20.26 12.11
C GLY A 193 -5.72 19.09 11.65
N PHE A 194 -5.78 18.84 10.35
CA PHE A 194 -6.36 17.60 9.85
C PHE A 194 -5.37 16.45 10.10
N ALA A 195 -5.86 15.34 10.64
CA ALA A 195 -5.00 14.19 10.90
C ALA A 195 -5.78 12.89 10.73
N LEU A 196 -5.11 11.86 10.21
CA LEU A 196 -5.59 10.49 10.17
C LEU A 196 -4.61 9.57 10.88
N ASN A 197 -5.14 8.49 11.43
CA ASN A 197 -4.36 7.44 12.08
C ASN A 197 -4.99 6.08 11.83
N GLY A 198 -4.18 5.05 11.71
CA GLY A 198 -4.60 3.66 11.80
C GLY A 198 -4.61 3.16 13.23
N ARG A 199 -5.15 1.97 13.47
CA ARG A 199 -5.15 1.27 14.76
C ARG A 199 -5.07 -0.22 14.55
N GLY A 200 -4.66 -0.96 15.59
CA GLY A 200 -4.66 -2.40 15.58
C GLY A 200 -3.63 -3.01 14.64
N THR A 201 -3.93 -4.20 14.19
CA THR A 201 -3.04 -5.01 13.32
C THR A 201 -3.25 -4.78 11.83
N TRP A 202 -4.34 -4.13 11.43
CA TRP A 202 -4.61 -3.77 10.05
C TRP A 202 -4.04 -2.39 9.71
N SER A 203 -3.07 -2.37 8.79
CA SER A 203 -2.36 -1.13 8.42
C SER A 203 -3.22 -0.12 7.66
N SER A 204 -4.29 -0.57 7.01
CA SER A 204 -5.12 0.28 6.16
C SER A 204 -6.63 0.23 6.48
N CYS A 205 -7.04 -0.30 7.63
CA CYS A 205 -8.44 -0.28 8.05
C CYS A 205 -8.89 1.16 8.37
N GLY A 206 -10.02 1.54 7.84
CA GLY A 206 -10.60 2.88 7.90
C GLY A 206 -9.98 3.86 6.90
N HIS A 207 -8.66 3.88 6.77
CA HIS A 207 -7.94 4.76 5.83
C HIS A 207 -6.64 4.10 5.35
N LEU A 208 -6.24 4.41 4.12
CA LEU A 208 -4.88 4.10 3.68
C LEU A 208 -3.85 4.92 4.51
N PRO A 209 -2.66 4.36 4.80
CA PRO A 209 -1.57 5.09 5.45
C PRO A 209 -0.94 6.13 4.51
N MET A 210 -1.78 6.84 3.76
CA MET A 210 -1.42 7.74 2.68
C MET A 210 -2.24 9.03 2.73
N GLY A 211 -1.68 10.08 2.13
CA GLY A 211 -2.37 11.33 1.91
C GLY A 211 -1.62 12.21 0.94
N GLY A 212 -2.15 13.39 0.68
CA GLY A 212 -1.52 14.33 -0.24
C GLY A 212 -2.07 15.73 -0.15
N LEU A 213 -1.38 16.65 -0.82
CA LEU A 213 -1.77 18.03 -1.01
C LEU A 213 -1.55 18.42 -2.47
N THR A 214 -2.56 19.03 -3.10
CA THR A 214 -2.44 19.53 -4.48
C THR A 214 -2.85 21.00 -4.56
N ASP A 215 -2.09 21.80 -5.29
CA ASP A 215 -2.45 23.18 -5.63
C ASP A 215 -3.30 23.17 -6.92
N ARG A 216 -4.56 23.63 -6.82
CA ARG A 216 -5.50 23.68 -7.95
C ARG A 216 -5.06 24.57 -9.10
N ARG A 217 -4.19 25.57 -8.84
CA ARG A 217 -3.76 26.55 -9.84
C ARG A 217 -2.55 26.08 -10.63
N SER A 218 -1.54 25.54 -9.92
CA SER A 218 -0.30 25.11 -10.55
C SER A 218 -0.26 23.62 -10.88
N GLY A 219 -1.13 22.80 -10.29
CA GLY A 219 -1.04 21.34 -10.37
C GLY A 219 0.05 20.73 -9.48
N ARG A 220 0.83 21.55 -8.76
CA ARG A 220 1.84 21.02 -7.84
C ARG A 220 1.19 20.09 -6.82
N THR A 221 1.72 18.88 -6.71
CA THR A 221 1.15 17.84 -5.86
C THR A 221 2.23 17.16 -5.02
N TRP A 222 1.89 16.92 -3.78
CA TRP A 222 2.65 16.13 -2.82
C TRP A 222 1.82 14.92 -2.44
N LEU A 223 2.41 13.73 -2.44
CA LEU A 223 1.81 12.52 -1.90
C LEU A 223 2.76 11.90 -0.88
N TRP A 224 2.23 11.42 0.22
CA TRP A 224 2.99 10.71 1.24
C TRP A 224 2.39 9.35 1.57
N GLN A 225 3.25 8.45 2.07
CA GLN A 225 2.88 7.15 2.63
C GLN A 225 3.70 6.87 3.88
N ILE A 226 3.10 6.12 4.82
CA ILE A 226 3.80 5.57 5.98
C ILE A 226 3.99 4.07 5.72
N GLU A 227 5.22 3.59 5.87
CA GLU A 227 5.62 2.23 5.51
C GLU A 227 5.61 1.34 6.76
N HIS A 228 4.41 0.98 7.22
CA HIS A 228 4.17 0.21 8.43
C HIS A 228 3.12 -0.87 8.19
N ASN A 229 3.41 -2.11 8.63
CA ASN A 229 2.55 -3.29 8.45
C ASN A 229 1.51 -3.48 9.56
N GLY A 230 1.18 -2.45 10.28
CA GLY A 230 0.10 -2.40 11.27
C GLY A 230 -0.51 -1.02 11.37
N GLY A 231 -1.58 -0.87 12.14
CA GLY A 231 -2.32 0.39 12.28
C GLY A 231 -1.63 1.45 13.14
N GLY A 232 -0.47 1.16 13.71
CA GLY A 232 0.29 2.10 14.55
C GLY A 232 0.95 3.22 13.74
N TRP A 233 0.17 4.04 13.05
CA TRP A 233 0.64 5.19 12.27
C TRP A 233 -0.29 6.39 12.40
N ARG A 234 0.30 7.58 12.21
CA ARG A 234 -0.44 8.84 12.13
C ARG A 234 0.23 9.77 11.14
N TRP A 235 -0.55 10.48 10.35
CA TRP A 235 -0.09 11.67 9.67
C TRP A 235 -0.99 12.86 9.99
N GLU A 236 -0.42 14.05 9.96
CA GLU A 236 -1.17 15.28 10.10
C GLU A 236 -0.72 16.31 9.07
N CYS A 237 -1.68 17.11 8.60
CA CYS A 237 -1.49 18.23 7.70
C CYS A 237 -2.23 19.44 8.25
N GLY A 238 -1.59 20.59 8.20
CA GLY A 238 -2.17 21.82 8.73
C GLY A 238 -1.47 23.05 8.21
N GLU A 239 -1.90 24.22 8.74
CA GLU A 239 -1.26 25.49 8.49
C GLU A 239 -0.37 25.88 9.66
N ARG A 240 0.84 26.33 9.35
CA ARG A 240 1.73 26.97 10.29
C ARG A 240 2.39 28.19 9.63
N ASP A 241 2.23 29.36 10.25
CA ASP A 241 2.75 30.64 9.74
C ASP A 241 2.41 30.88 8.26
N LYS A 242 1.14 30.62 7.91
CA LYS A 242 0.55 30.81 6.56
C LYS A 242 1.14 29.88 5.49
N ALA A 243 1.82 28.79 5.85
CA ALA A 243 2.25 27.73 4.94
C ALA A 243 1.69 26.39 5.37
N ALA A 244 1.42 25.50 4.40
CA ALA A 244 0.99 24.13 4.68
C ALA A 244 2.20 23.27 5.11
N TYR A 245 1.97 22.41 6.10
CA TYR A 245 2.92 21.40 6.53
C TYR A 245 2.28 20.01 6.52
N ALA A 246 3.14 18.98 6.46
CA ALA A 246 2.79 17.62 6.80
C ALA A 246 3.82 17.04 7.77
N ALA A 247 3.34 16.21 8.72
CA ALA A 247 4.17 15.47 9.64
C ALA A 247 3.66 14.02 9.74
N LEU A 248 4.59 13.06 9.57
CA LEU A 248 4.32 11.64 9.46
C LEU A 248 4.98 10.92 10.65
N PHE A 249 4.22 10.06 11.32
CA PHE A 249 4.62 9.38 12.54
C PHE A 249 4.32 7.88 12.44
N GLY A 250 5.10 7.07 13.13
CA GLY A 250 4.71 5.74 13.56
C GLY A 250 3.70 5.81 14.71
N PRO A 251 3.69 4.83 15.63
CA PRO A 251 2.77 4.84 16.77
C PRO A 251 3.08 5.99 17.74
N THR A 252 2.02 6.45 18.42
CA THR A 252 2.06 7.54 19.39
C THR A 252 1.33 7.13 20.67
N ASP A 253 1.64 7.74 21.80
CA ASP A 253 0.94 7.45 23.05
C ASP A 253 -0.56 7.74 22.96
N THR A 254 -0.91 8.96 22.55
CA THR A 254 -2.30 9.42 22.54
C THR A 254 -3.24 8.58 21.65
N HIS A 255 -2.74 8.03 20.53
CA HIS A 255 -3.60 7.35 19.53
C HIS A 255 -3.44 5.83 19.54
N HIS A 256 -2.30 5.32 20.04
CA HIS A 256 -1.92 3.92 19.92
C HIS A 256 -1.49 3.29 21.25
N GLY A 257 -1.53 4.05 22.36
CA GLY A 257 -0.99 3.60 23.64
C GLY A 257 0.48 3.20 23.56
N TRP A 258 1.27 3.94 22.75
CA TRP A 258 2.68 3.65 22.52
C TRP A 258 3.57 4.55 23.37
N ARG A 259 4.33 3.96 24.26
CA ARG A 259 5.42 4.61 25.01
C ARG A 259 6.68 3.79 24.88
N HIS A 260 7.81 4.47 24.80
CA HIS A 260 9.10 3.80 24.71
C HIS A 260 10.11 4.46 25.67
N PRO A 261 10.55 3.75 26.73
CA PRO A 261 11.63 4.21 27.57
C PRO A 261 12.95 4.11 26.78
N LEU A 262 13.50 5.24 26.38
CA LEU A 262 14.79 5.33 25.73
C LEU A 262 15.87 5.50 26.83
N GLU A 263 16.40 4.39 27.28
CA GLU A 263 17.43 4.33 28.33
C GLU A 263 18.75 4.97 27.85
N PRO A 264 19.62 5.45 28.77
CA PRO A 264 20.96 5.90 28.43
C PRO A 264 21.72 4.87 27.59
N GLY A 265 22.26 5.29 26.43
CA GLY A 265 22.95 4.44 25.46
C GLY A 265 22.03 3.67 24.51
N ALA A 266 20.73 3.58 24.78
CA ALA A 266 19.76 2.90 23.90
C ALA A 266 19.44 3.71 22.66
N ALA A 267 18.92 3.03 21.64
CA ALA A 267 18.46 3.63 20.39
C ALA A 267 17.03 3.19 20.06
N PHE A 268 16.28 4.08 19.43
CA PHE A 268 14.96 3.83 18.85
C PHE A 268 14.94 4.30 17.40
N ARG A 269 14.41 3.46 16.50
CA ARG A 269 14.25 3.76 15.08
C ARG A 269 12.78 3.87 14.75
N THR A 270 12.38 4.90 14.01
CA THR A 270 10.98 5.11 13.58
C THR A 270 10.57 4.09 12.51
N VAL A 271 9.27 3.97 12.24
CA VAL A 271 8.80 3.38 10.99
C VAL A 271 9.15 4.33 9.85
N PRO A 272 9.45 3.84 8.64
CA PRO A 272 9.77 4.73 7.54
C PRO A 272 8.55 5.46 7.00
N ALA A 273 8.78 6.58 6.35
CA ALA A 273 7.79 7.30 5.57
C ALA A 273 8.38 7.75 4.24
N ALA A 274 7.56 7.81 3.20
CA ALA A 274 7.98 8.28 1.90
C ALA A 274 7.10 9.43 1.41
N LEU A 275 7.65 10.27 0.55
CA LEU A 275 6.98 11.38 -0.08
C LEU A 275 7.38 11.44 -1.55
N SER A 276 6.41 11.60 -2.45
CA SER A 276 6.60 11.89 -3.86
C SER A 276 6.01 13.24 -4.21
N PHE A 277 6.46 13.82 -5.33
CA PHE A 277 5.90 15.09 -5.78
C PHE A 277 5.84 15.20 -7.30
N SER A 278 4.94 16.08 -7.76
CA SER A 278 4.86 16.60 -9.12
C SER A 278 4.90 18.13 -9.07
N ALA A 279 5.65 18.75 -9.99
CA ALA A 279 5.77 20.20 -10.05
C ALA A 279 4.52 20.89 -10.60
N GLU A 280 3.90 20.32 -11.64
CA GLU A 280 2.81 20.97 -12.40
C GLU A 280 1.77 19.99 -12.94
N ASP A 281 2.09 18.68 -13.01
CA ASP A 281 1.29 17.69 -13.74
C ASP A 281 0.19 17.01 -12.90
N GLY A 282 -0.08 17.55 -11.71
CA GLY A 282 -1.17 17.09 -10.85
C GLY A 282 -0.91 15.76 -10.13
N PRO A 283 -1.98 15.18 -9.53
CA PRO A 283 -1.88 13.96 -8.72
C PRO A 283 -1.37 12.74 -9.50
N ASP A 284 -1.76 12.56 -10.77
CA ASP A 284 -1.38 11.41 -11.58
C ASP A 284 0.15 11.30 -11.72
N ALA A 285 0.84 12.41 -11.95
CA ALA A 285 2.30 12.43 -12.03
C ALA A 285 2.97 12.11 -10.68
N ALA A 286 2.39 12.57 -9.57
CA ALA A 286 2.88 12.24 -8.24
C ALA A 286 2.65 10.75 -7.89
N PHE A 287 1.52 10.15 -8.29
CA PHE A 287 1.29 8.70 -8.18
C PHE A 287 2.25 7.90 -9.08
N ALA A 288 2.51 8.39 -10.29
CA ALA A 288 3.51 7.78 -11.18
C ALA A 288 4.92 7.79 -10.56
N ALA A 289 5.31 8.89 -9.89
CA ALA A 289 6.56 8.98 -9.15
C ALA A 289 6.59 7.99 -7.98
N LEU A 290 5.49 7.89 -7.22
CA LEU A 290 5.38 6.95 -6.11
C LEU A 290 5.43 5.48 -6.57
N THR A 291 4.82 5.18 -7.73
CA THR A 291 4.92 3.85 -8.37
C THR A 291 6.37 3.50 -8.73
N ARG A 292 7.11 4.44 -9.33
CA ARG A 292 8.54 4.24 -9.63
C ARG A 292 9.39 4.06 -8.36
N TYR A 293 9.11 4.85 -7.32
CA TYR A 293 9.75 4.72 -6.01
C TYR A 293 9.53 3.33 -5.41
N ARG A 294 8.28 2.83 -5.38
CA ARG A 294 7.92 1.52 -4.85
C ARG A 294 8.66 0.40 -5.59
N ARG A 295 8.75 0.49 -6.92
CA ARG A 295 9.51 -0.45 -7.75
C ARG A 295 11.01 -0.46 -7.43
N ALA A 296 11.58 0.72 -7.22
CA ALA A 296 13.00 0.84 -6.87
C ALA A 296 13.31 0.28 -5.47
N GLY A 297 12.36 0.38 -4.53
CA GLY A 297 12.54 -0.01 -3.13
C GLY A 297 12.16 -1.45 -2.79
N ARG A 298 11.47 -2.16 -3.67
CA ARG A 298 11.00 -3.52 -3.39
C ARG A 298 12.09 -4.59 -3.62
N ARG A 299 11.96 -5.70 -2.90
CA ARG A 299 12.78 -6.90 -3.11
C ARG A 299 12.60 -7.41 -4.55
N PRO A 300 13.69 -7.61 -5.31
CA PRO A 300 13.61 -8.15 -6.66
C PRO A 300 13.07 -9.59 -6.66
N HIS A 301 12.12 -9.89 -7.56
CA HIS A 301 11.60 -11.25 -7.74
C HIS A 301 11.23 -11.49 -9.21
N ALA A 302 11.38 -12.74 -9.68
CA ALA A 302 11.07 -13.11 -11.05
C ALA A 302 9.59 -12.96 -11.39
N ASP A 303 8.73 -13.18 -10.41
CA ASP A 303 7.26 -13.05 -10.54
C ASP A 303 6.83 -11.64 -10.99
N HIS A 304 7.48 -10.59 -10.49
CA HIS A 304 7.21 -9.20 -10.89
C HIS A 304 7.45 -8.89 -12.39
N ARG A 305 8.10 -9.79 -13.12
CA ARG A 305 8.33 -9.68 -14.57
C ARG A 305 7.52 -10.67 -15.39
N ARG A 306 7.25 -11.87 -14.82
CA ARG A 306 6.53 -12.94 -15.51
C ARG A 306 5.02 -12.74 -15.45
N LEU A 307 4.53 -12.21 -14.36
CA LEU A 307 3.13 -11.93 -14.08
C LEU A 307 2.20 -13.12 -14.43
N PRO A 308 2.40 -14.30 -13.83
CA PRO A 308 1.57 -15.46 -14.12
C PRO A 308 0.09 -15.22 -13.77
N VAL A 309 -0.80 -15.88 -14.51
CA VAL A 309 -2.24 -15.92 -14.22
C VAL A 309 -2.47 -16.85 -13.04
N ILE A 310 -3.24 -16.39 -12.06
CA ILE A 310 -3.57 -17.14 -10.86
C ILE A 310 -5.00 -17.62 -10.97
N PHE A 311 -5.27 -18.87 -10.57
CA PHE A 311 -6.59 -19.36 -10.20
C PHE A 311 -6.64 -19.61 -8.70
N ASN A 312 -7.71 -19.15 -8.04
CA ASN A 312 -7.96 -19.40 -6.62
C ASN A 312 -9.39 -19.90 -6.44
N ASP A 313 -9.60 -20.90 -5.61
CA ASP A 313 -10.86 -21.62 -5.47
C ASP A 313 -11.86 -20.98 -4.48
N TYR A 314 -11.53 -19.81 -3.89
CA TYR A 314 -12.39 -19.25 -2.83
C TYR A 314 -13.52 -18.37 -3.37
N MET A 315 -13.17 -17.18 -3.91
CA MET A 315 -14.12 -16.10 -4.16
C MET A 315 -15.15 -16.47 -5.25
N ASN A 316 -16.43 -16.41 -4.89
CA ASN A 316 -17.53 -16.81 -5.77
C ASN A 316 -17.36 -18.23 -6.38
N CYS A 317 -16.67 -19.12 -5.66
CA CYS A 317 -16.35 -20.47 -6.06
C CYS A 317 -16.67 -21.44 -4.90
N LEU A 318 -15.67 -22.00 -4.21
CA LEU A 318 -15.89 -22.98 -3.13
C LEU A 318 -16.12 -22.35 -1.75
N MET A 319 -15.75 -21.08 -1.54
CA MET A 319 -16.01 -20.31 -0.31
C MET A 319 -15.57 -21.03 0.99
N GLY A 320 -14.40 -21.69 0.95
CA GLY A 320 -13.83 -22.41 2.10
C GLY A 320 -14.26 -23.88 2.24
N ASP A 321 -14.79 -24.47 1.18
CA ASP A 321 -15.15 -25.88 1.14
C ASP A 321 -14.40 -26.67 0.04
N PRO A 322 -13.02 -26.67 0.06
CA PRO A 322 -12.21 -27.40 -0.89
C PRO A 322 -12.19 -28.89 -0.54
N THR A 323 -12.62 -29.75 -1.48
CA THR A 323 -12.48 -31.19 -1.39
C THR A 323 -11.85 -31.73 -2.68
N THR A 324 -11.26 -32.93 -2.64
CA THR A 324 -10.65 -33.55 -3.83
C THR A 324 -11.61 -33.54 -5.02
N ASP A 325 -12.86 -33.98 -4.82
CA ASP A 325 -13.86 -34.10 -5.89
C ASP A 325 -14.25 -32.75 -6.50
N LYS A 326 -14.25 -31.67 -5.73
CA LYS A 326 -14.55 -30.32 -6.20
C LYS A 326 -13.34 -29.66 -6.86
N LEU A 327 -12.15 -29.92 -6.34
CA LEU A 327 -10.91 -29.28 -6.81
C LEU A 327 -10.44 -29.85 -8.16
N LEU A 328 -10.51 -31.18 -8.38
CA LEU A 328 -10.00 -31.77 -9.62
C LEU A 328 -10.63 -31.16 -10.89
N PRO A 329 -11.96 -31.02 -11.00
CA PRO A 329 -12.57 -30.35 -12.15
C PRO A 329 -12.17 -28.87 -12.30
N LEU A 330 -11.96 -28.16 -11.17
CA LEU A 330 -11.50 -26.78 -11.19
C LEU A 330 -10.05 -26.67 -11.68
N VAL A 331 -9.17 -27.59 -11.27
CA VAL A 331 -7.77 -27.65 -11.73
C VAL A 331 -7.73 -27.82 -13.24
N ASP A 332 -8.52 -28.76 -13.79
CA ASP A 332 -8.59 -29.02 -15.23
C ASP A 332 -9.07 -27.77 -16.00
N ALA A 333 -10.16 -27.14 -15.54
CA ALA A 333 -10.72 -25.96 -16.16
C ALA A 333 -9.83 -24.72 -16.03
N ALA A 334 -9.13 -24.56 -14.91
CA ALA A 334 -8.16 -23.50 -14.72
C ALA A 334 -6.95 -23.62 -15.67
N ALA A 335 -6.46 -24.85 -15.87
CA ALA A 335 -5.41 -25.14 -16.82
C ALA A 335 -5.85 -24.83 -18.25
N GLU A 336 -7.06 -25.26 -18.65
CA GLU A 336 -7.65 -24.95 -19.95
C GLU A 336 -7.78 -23.43 -20.16
N ALA A 337 -8.19 -22.69 -19.13
CA ALA A 337 -8.28 -21.24 -19.18
C ALA A 337 -6.91 -20.56 -19.26
N GLY A 338 -5.82 -21.28 -19.02
CA GLY A 338 -4.46 -20.79 -19.11
C GLY A 338 -3.90 -20.23 -17.82
N ALA A 339 -4.42 -20.64 -16.65
CA ALA A 339 -3.82 -20.35 -15.35
C ALA A 339 -2.41 -20.96 -15.26
N GLU A 340 -1.54 -20.31 -14.48
CA GLU A 340 -0.14 -20.70 -14.26
C GLU A 340 0.14 -21.02 -12.78
N TYR A 341 -0.71 -20.49 -11.87
CA TYR A 341 -0.79 -20.88 -10.46
C TYR A 341 -2.20 -21.36 -10.15
N PHE A 342 -2.31 -22.38 -9.31
CA PHE A 342 -3.59 -22.82 -8.73
C PHE A 342 -3.48 -22.83 -7.21
N VAL A 343 -4.31 -22.05 -6.54
CA VAL A 343 -4.28 -21.83 -5.10
C VAL A 343 -5.50 -22.47 -4.45
N ILE A 344 -5.25 -23.44 -3.55
CA ILE A 344 -6.26 -23.96 -2.65
C ILE A 344 -6.33 -23.01 -1.45
N ASP A 345 -7.47 -22.34 -1.32
CA ASP A 345 -7.71 -21.31 -0.31
C ASP A 345 -8.16 -21.89 1.04
N ALA A 346 -8.70 -21.07 1.94
CA ALA A 346 -9.11 -21.44 3.29
C ALA A 346 -10.00 -22.71 3.31
N GLY A 347 -9.92 -23.48 4.41
CA GLY A 347 -10.75 -24.66 4.63
C GLY A 347 -10.06 -26.01 4.37
N TRP A 348 -8.92 -26.05 3.69
CA TRP A 348 -8.22 -27.29 3.37
C TRP A 348 -7.74 -28.10 4.61
N TYR A 349 -7.65 -27.45 5.75
CA TYR A 349 -7.19 -28.01 7.03
C TYR A 349 -8.32 -28.30 8.03
N ASP A 350 -9.59 -28.10 7.63
CA ASP A 350 -10.72 -28.11 8.54
C ASP A 350 -11.52 -29.40 8.46
N ASP A 351 -11.58 -30.12 9.58
CA ASP A 351 -12.37 -31.35 9.76
C ASP A 351 -13.68 -31.10 10.53
N ASP A 352 -13.99 -29.84 10.91
CA ASP A 352 -15.14 -29.51 11.75
C ASP A 352 -16.35 -29.07 10.93
N ASP A 353 -17.55 -29.56 11.26
CA ASP A 353 -18.81 -29.09 10.70
C ASP A 353 -19.10 -27.61 11.01
N GLY A 354 -18.38 -27.00 11.97
CA GLY A 354 -18.44 -25.58 12.34
C GLY A 354 -17.75 -24.61 11.37
N GLY A 355 -17.00 -25.12 10.41
CA GLY A 355 -16.25 -24.35 9.41
C GLY A 355 -14.84 -23.96 9.83
N TRP A 356 -14.05 -23.54 8.85
CA TRP A 356 -12.61 -23.35 8.92
C TRP A 356 -12.13 -22.24 9.88
N TRP A 357 -13.04 -21.37 10.34
CA TRP A 357 -12.68 -20.13 11.03
C TRP A 357 -11.94 -20.34 12.37
N SER A 358 -12.45 -21.22 13.23
CA SER A 358 -11.92 -21.42 14.58
C SER A 358 -10.93 -22.58 14.70
N THR A 359 -10.62 -23.28 13.59
CA THR A 359 -9.71 -24.44 13.54
C THR A 359 -8.32 -24.11 12.97
N VAL A 360 -8.10 -22.91 12.45
CA VAL A 360 -6.83 -22.46 11.86
C VAL A 360 -5.64 -22.68 12.80
N GLY A 361 -4.47 -22.98 12.25
CA GLY A 361 -3.20 -22.91 12.99
C GLY A 361 -2.34 -24.16 12.97
N ALA A 362 -2.87 -25.36 12.84
CA ALA A 362 -2.08 -26.59 12.71
C ALA A 362 -1.55 -26.79 11.29
N TRP A 363 -2.33 -26.36 10.30
CA TRP A 363 -1.99 -26.40 8.87
C TRP A 363 -1.72 -27.83 8.36
N GLU A 364 -2.50 -28.78 8.86
CA GLU A 364 -2.53 -30.17 8.40
C GLU A 364 -3.76 -30.38 7.52
N PRO A 365 -3.66 -31.14 6.40
CA PRO A 365 -4.80 -31.35 5.53
C PRO A 365 -5.85 -32.23 6.21
N ALA A 366 -7.11 -31.86 6.08
CA ALA A 366 -8.21 -32.60 6.66
C ALA A 366 -8.46 -33.91 5.88
N ALA A 367 -8.48 -35.04 6.58
CA ALA A 367 -8.72 -36.35 5.95
C ALA A 367 -10.12 -36.48 5.35
N SER A 368 -11.11 -35.79 5.91
CA SER A 368 -12.49 -35.72 5.38
C SER A 368 -12.56 -35.03 4.01
N ARG A 369 -11.70 -34.03 3.77
CA ARG A 369 -11.64 -33.26 2.53
C ARG A 369 -10.77 -33.90 1.47
N PHE A 370 -9.70 -34.55 1.91
CA PHE A 370 -8.71 -35.21 1.05
C PHE A 370 -8.56 -36.69 1.44
N PRO A 371 -9.62 -37.53 1.09
CA PRO A 371 -9.62 -38.94 1.45
C PRO A 371 -8.57 -39.74 0.64
N GLY A 372 -8.30 -40.97 1.11
CA GLY A 372 -7.39 -41.90 0.45
C GLY A 372 -5.91 -41.73 0.89
N GLU A 373 -5.05 -42.64 0.40
CA GLU A 373 -3.65 -42.71 0.81
C GLU A 373 -2.80 -41.51 0.36
N ARG A 374 -3.19 -40.85 -0.76
CA ARG A 374 -2.49 -39.68 -1.30
C ARG A 374 -2.89 -38.38 -0.61
N GLY A 375 -4.09 -38.32 -0.02
CA GLY A 375 -4.58 -37.11 0.65
C GLY A 375 -4.55 -35.90 -0.28
N ILE A 376 -4.16 -34.74 0.24
CA ILE A 376 -4.04 -33.48 -0.53
C ILE A 376 -3.05 -33.58 -1.71
N HIS A 377 -2.07 -34.50 -1.66
CA HIS A 377 -1.10 -34.68 -2.73
C HIS A 377 -1.72 -35.12 -4.06
N GLU A 378 -2.91 -35.73 -4.04
CA GLU A 378 -3.63 -36.06 -5.27
C GLU A 378 -3.95 -34.79 -6.06
N VAL A 379 -4.42 -33.74 -5.39
CA VAL A 379 -4.74 -32.45 -6.02
C VAL A 379 -3.46 -31.68 -6.37
N LEU A 380 -2.46 -31.65 -5.48
CA LEU A 380 -1.19 -30.95 -5.75
C LEU A 380 -0.47 -31.55 -6.97
N ASP A 381 -0.49 -32.88 -7.14
CA ASP A 381 0.12 -33.53 -8.28
C ASP A 381 -0.68 -33.27 -9.57
N ARG A 382 -2.03 -33.25 -9.50
CA ARG A 382 -2.86 -32.87 -10.64
C ARG A 382 -2.58 -31.45 -11.13
N ILE A 383 -2.36 -30.51 -10.22
CA ILE A 383 -1.94 -29.13 -10.56
C ILE A 383 -0.61 -29.17 -11.34
N ARG A 384 0.38 -29.95 -10.86
CA ARG A 384 1.70 -30.07 -11.51
C ARG A 384 1.63 -30.78 -12.87
N GLU A 385 0.78 -31.81 -12.99
CA GLU A 385 0.55 -32.52 -14.26
C GLU A 385 0.10 -31.56 -15.37
N HIS A 386 -0.66 -30.53 -15.02
CA HIS A 386 -1.05 -29.46 -15.94
C HIS A 386 0.02 -28.35 -16.12
N GLY A 387 1.18 -28.49 -15.50
CA GLY A 387 2.26 -27.49 -15.58
C GLY A 387 2.04 -26.24 -14.76
N MET A 388 1.03 -26.22 -13.91
CA MET A 388 0.78 -25.14 -12.95
C MET A 388 1.59 -25.32 -11.66
N VAL A 389 1.81 -24.22 -10.95
CA VAL A 389 2.45 -24.24 -9.62
C VAL A 389 1.36 -24.30 -8.55
N PRO A 390 1.42 -25.28 -7.62
CA PRO A 390 0.46 -25.35 -6.53
C PRO A 390 0.68 -24.26 -5.49
N GLY A 391 -0.41 -23.67 -5.01
CA GLY A 391 -0.45 -22.68 -3.93
C GLY A 391 -1.38 -23.10 -2.81
N LEU A 392 -1.10 -22.60 -1.60
CA LEU A 392 -1.92 -22.80 -0.41
C LEU A 392 -2.17 -21.48 0.33
N TRP A 393 -3.33 -21.39 0.95
CA TRP A 393 -3.70 -20.30 1.85
C TRP A 393 -3.23 -20.61 3.28
N LEU A 394 -2.72 -19.57 3.94
CA LEU A 394 -2.34 -19.56 5.35
C LEU A 394 -2.81 -18.27 6.02
N GLU A 395 -3.06 -18.33 7.32
CA GLU A 395 -3.21 -17.16 8.21
C GLU A 395 -2.17 -17.27 9.34
N PRO A 396 -0.91 -16.87 9.08
CA PRO A 396 0.23 -17.26 9.90
C PRO A 396 0.21 -16.63 11.30
N GLU A 397 -0.39 -15.47 11.48
CA GLU A 397 -0.41 -14.76 12.76
C GLU A 397 -1.53 -15.22 13.70
N VAL A 398 -2.35 -16.21 13.29
CA VAL A 398 -3.60 -16.55 13.96
C VAL A 398 -3.68 -18.03 14.32
N ILE A 399 -4.20 -18.31 15.51
CA ILE A 399 -4.52 -19.67 15.99
C ILE A 399 -5.96 -19.68 16.45
N GLY A 400 -6.79 -20.54 15.84
CA GLY A 400 -8.18 -20.75 16.26
C GLY A 400 -8.28 -21.38 17.64
N ILE A 401 -9.32 -21.03 18.40
CA ILE A 401 -9.52 -21.56 19.76
C ILE A 401 -9.72 -23.08 19.80
N HIS A 402 -10.17 -23.67 18.69
CA HIS A 402 -10.35 -25.13 18.53
C HIS A 402 -9.13 -25.81 17.92
N SER A 403 -8.16 -25.07 17.44
CA SER A 403 -6.89 -25.62 16.93
C SER A 403 -6.12 -26.34 18.05
N PRO A 404 -5.52 -27.52 17.80
CA PRO A 404 -4.62 -28.17 18.76
C PRO A 404 -3.46 -27.27 19.17
N MET A 405 -3.03 -26.35 18.30
CA MET A 405 -1.96 -25.40 18.57
C MET A 405 -2.32 -24.39 19.67
N ALA A 406 -3.60 -24.10 19.89
CA ALA A 406 -4.03 -23.24 20.99
C ALA A 406 -3.67 -23.82 22.39
N LYS A 407 -3.53 -25.15 22.47
CA LYS A 407 -3.17 -25.86 23.71
C LYS A 407 -1.68 -26.22 23.78
N SER A 408 -1.04 -26.47 22.63
CA SER A 408 0.35 -26.94 22.59
C SER A 408 1.38 -25.82 22.65
N LEU A 409 1.06 -24.63 22.15
CA LEU A 409 1.93 -23.46 22.26
C LEU A 409 1.84 -22.81 23.66
N PRO A 410 2.95 -22.31 24.23
CA PRO A 410 2.94 -21.62 25.52
C PRO A 410 2.15 -20.31 25.44
N ASP A 411 1.57 -19.88 26.55
CA ASP A 411 0.78 -18.64 26.62
C ASP A 411 1.55 -17.40 26.18
N GLU A 412 2.86 -17.39 26.41
CA GLU A 412 3.78 -16.31 26.01
C GLU A 412 3.94 -16.16 24.50
N ALA A 413 3.60 -17.19 23.73
CA ALA A 413 3.62 -17.15 22.28
C ALA A 413 2.42 -16.39 21.66
N PHE A 414 1.49 -15.96 22.49
CA PHE A 414 0.28 -15.25 22.06
C PHE A 414 0.26 -13.79 22.54
N PHE A 415 -0.50 -12.96 21.86
CA PHE A 415 -0.83 -11.63 22.37
C PHE A 415 -1.54 -11.74 23.71
N ARG A 416 -1.06 -10.97 24.69
CA ARG A 416 -1.64 -10.89 26.05
C ARG A 416 -1.82 -9.44 26.46
N ARG A 417 -2.86 -9.21 27.25
CA ARG A 417 -3.09 -7.96 27.97
C ARG A 417 -3.45 -8.30 29.41
N ASP A 418 -2.79 -7.63 30.34
CA ASP A 418 -2.98 -7.88 31.78
C ASP A 418 -2.83 -9.37 32.17
N GLY A 419 -1.91 -10.08 31.52
CA GLY A 419 -1.65 -11.50 31.70
C GLY A 419 -2.66 -12.45 31.04
N VAL A 420 -3.70 -11.93 30.38
CA VAL A 420 -4.75 -12.72 29.72
C VAL A 420 -4.50 -12.77 28.23
N ARG A 421 -4.62 -13.96 27.63
CA ARG A 421 -4.50 -14.17 26.19
C ARG A 421 -5.58 -13.39 25.44
N VAL A 422 -5.19 -12.62 24.43
CA VAL A 422 -6.13 -11.88 23.58
C VAL A 422 -6.91 -12.86 22.71
N THR A 423 -8.21 -12.69 22.67
CA THR A 423 -9.11 -13.48 21.82
C THR A 423 -10.02 -12.53 21.04
N GLU A 424 -10.05 -12.69 19.74
CA GLU A 424 -10.91 -11.94 18.85
C GLU A 424 -11.67 -12.90 17.94
N THR A 425 -13.01 -12.83 17.95
CA THR A 425 -13.91 -13.66 17.11
C THR A 425 -13.56 -15.16 17.09
N GLY A 426 -13.20 -15.76 18.24
CA GLY A 426 -12.83 -17.18 18.36
C GLY A 426 -11.42 -17.52 17.91
N ARG A 427 -10.52 -16.54 17.89
CA ARG A 427 -9.11 -16.69 17.46
C ARG A 427 -8.17 -15.99 18.45
N HIS A 428 -6.97 -16.54 18.58
CA HIS A 428 -5.85 -15.94 19.28
C HIS A 428 -4.84 -15.38 18.26
N HIS A 429 -4.16 -14.31 18.63
CA HIS A 429 -3.09 -13.74 17.82
C HIS A 429 -1.73 -14.22 18.35
N LEU A 430 -0.86 -14.72 17.46
CA LEU A 430 0.52 -15.07 17.81
C LEU A 430 1.38 -13.82 18.01
N ASP A 431 2.31 -13.89 18.94
CA ASP A 431 3.36 -12.88 19.10
C ASP A 431 4.66 -13.38 18.45
N LEU A 432 4.96 -12.88 17.26
CA LEU A 432 6.15 -13.31 16.51
C LEU A 432 7.48 -12.84 17.13
N ARG A 433 7.45 -12.12 18.23
CA ARG A 433 8.64 -11.88 19.05
C ARG A 433 9.03 -13.13 19.85
N HIS A 434 8.06 -14.01 20.11
CA HIS A 434 8.29 -15.23 20.87
C HIS A 434 8.85 -16.34 19.98
N PRO A 435 9.94 -17.03 20.40
CA PRO A 435 10.61 -18.03 19.57
C PRO A 435 9.73 -19.25 19.24
N ALA A 436 8.82 -19.68 20.15
CA ALA A 436 7.93 -20.81 19.87
C ALA A 436 6.90 -20.48 18.75
N ALA A 437 6.41 -19.23 18.67
CA ALA A 437 5.54 -18.81 17.59
C ALA A 437 6.27 -18.87 16.24
N ARG A 438 7.49 -18.34 16.18
CA ARG A 438 8.32 -18.43 14.97
C ARG A 438 8.65 -19.86 14.57
N ALA A 439 9.10 -20.70 15.53
CA ALA A 439 9.46 -22.07 15.25
C ALA A 439 8.28 -22.88 14.70
N HIS A 440 7.06 -22.66 15.22
CA HIS A 440 5.85 -23.26 14.67
C HIS A 440 5.63 -22.87 13.21
N LEU A 441 5.67 -21.57 12.90
CA LEU A 441 5.46 -21.10 11.53
C LEU A 441 6.57 -21.52 10.57
N ASP A 442 7.81 -21.54 11.02
CA ASP A 442 8.94 -22.04 10.22
C ASP A 442 8.75 -23.51 9.86
N GLN A 443 8.34 -24.38 10.81
CA GLN A 443 8.03 -25.78 10.55
C GLN A 443 6.89 -25.93 9.54
N VAL A 444 5.86 -25.11 9.63
CA VAL A 444 4.74 -25.12 8.66
C VAL A 444 5.24 -24.76 7.28
N VAL A 445 5.98 -23.66 7.12
CA VAL A 445 6.51 -23.24 5.82
C VAL A 445 7.48 -24.25 5.25
N ASP A 446 8.39 -24.81 6.07
CA ASP A 446 9.36 -25.81 5.62
C ASP A 446 8.66 -27.08 5.12
N ARG A 447 7.58 -27.51 5.78
CA ARG A 447 6.76 -28.63 5.32
C ARG A 447 6.06 -28.33 4.00
N LEU A 448 5.34 -27.19 3.92
CA LEU A 448 4.56 -26.86 2.71
C LEU A 448 5.47 -26.58 1.50
N VAL A 449 6.50 -25.78 1.68
CA VAL A 449 7.39 -25.37 0.59
C VAL A 449 8.49 -26.39 0.35
N GLY A 450 9.18 -26.81 1.42
CA GLY A 450 10.34 -27.69 1.32
C GLY A 450 9.97 -29.14 1.03
N GLU A 451 8.96 -29.69 1.69
CA GLU A 451 8.60 -31.11 1.56
C GLU A 451 7.49 -31.31 0.49
N TRP A 452 6.45 -30.48 0.47
CA TRP A 452 5.33 -30.65 -0.46
C TRP A 452 5.55 -29.94 -1.79
N GLY A 453 6.56 -29.05 -1.90
CA GLY A 453 6.89 -28.34 -3.13
C GLY A 453 5.82 -27.33 -3.54
N VAL A 454 5.14 -26.71 -2.56
CA VAL A 454 4.25 -25.58 -2.80
C VAL A 454 5.07 -24.35 -3.20
N GLY A 455 4.73 -23.72 -4.31
CA GLY A 455 5.48 -22.58 -4.84
C GLY A 455 4.79 -21.22 -4.65
N TYR A 456 3.60 -21.22 -4.06
CA TYR A 456 2.79 -20.02 -3.82
C TYR A 456 2.10 -20.11 -2.45
N LEU A 457 2.22 -19.07 -1.64
CA LEU A 457 1.48 -18.92 -0.39
C LEU A 457 0.64 -17.64 -0.42
N LYS A 458 -0.67 -17.76 -0.16
CA LYS A 458 -1.53 -16.62 0.16
C LYS A 458 -1.54 -16.45 1.68
N LEU A 459 -0.90 -15.40 2.17
CA LEU A 459 -0.87 -15.08 3.60
C LEU A 459 -1.97 -14.08 3.92
N ASP A 460 -2.96 -14.52 4.67
CA ASP A 460 -4.12 -13.74 5.07
C ASP A 460 -4.03 -13.30 6.53
N HIS A 461 -4.89 -12.35 6.93
CA HIS A 461 -5.03 -11.89 8.29
C HIS A 461 -6.41 -11.27 8.52
N ASN A 462 -7.29 -12.00 9.22
CA ASN A 462 -8.73 -11.69 9.26
C ASN A 462 -9.24 -11.23 10.62
N ILE A 463 -8.37 -10.91 11.57
CA ILE A 463 -8.76 -10.35 12.85
C ILE A 463 -7.96 -9.07 13.17
N ASP A 464 -8.58 -8.16 13.92
CA ASP A 464 -7.89 -6.98 14.45
C ASP A 464 -8.01 -6.95 15.97
N PRO A 465 -7.03 -7.49 16.71
CA PRO A 465 -7.06 -7.51 18.18
C PRO A 465 -6.86 -6.13 18.83
N GLY A 466 -6.96 -5.04 18.09
CA GLY A 466 -6.99 -3.68 18.59
C GLY A 466 -5.64 -3.19 19.13
N SER A 467 -5.57 -2.80 20.41
CA SER A 467 -4.41 -2.08 20.95
C SER A 467 -3.09 -2.85 21.00
N GLY A 468 -3.06 -4.15 20.68
CA GLY A 468 -1.83 -4.94 20.65
C GLY A 468 -1.60 -5.80 21.90
N THR A 469 -0.35 -5.90 22.35
CA THR A 469 0.07 -6.85 23.40
C THR A 469 1.05 -6.23 24.39
N SER A 470 0.98 -6.65 25.66
CA SER A 470 1.93 -6.31 26.73
C SER A 470 2.55 -7.61 27.24
N ALA A 471 3.64 -8.05 26.63
CA ALA A 471 4.31 -9.31 26.99
C ALA A 471 5.23 -9.15 28.21
N HIS A 472 5.77 -7.94 28.46
CA HIS A 472 6.72 -7.66 29.51
C HIS A 472 6.18 -6.65 30.52
N PRO A 473 6.57 -6.72 31.79
CA PRO A 473 6.23 -5.70 32.77
C PRO A 473 6.67 -4.30 32.34
N GLY A 474 5.73 -3.34 32.38
CA GLY A 474 5.98 -1.96 31.95
C GLY A 474 5.91 -1.71 30.44
N GLU A 475 5.79 -2.74 29.62
CA GLU A 475 5.54 -2.58 28.18
C GLU A 475 4.11 -2.13 27.92
N THR A 476 3.94 -1.11 27.11
CA THR A 476 2.60 -0.67 26.68
C THR A 476 2.11 -1.50 25.48
N PRO A 477 0.79 -1.70 25.33
CA PRO A 477 0.26 -2.52 24.23
C PRO A 477 0.72 -2.07 22.85
N GLY A 478 0.80 -0.75 22.62
CA GLY A 478 1.30 -0.21 21.33
C GLY A 478 2.79 -0.45 21.10
N ALA A 479 3.60 -0.53 22.18
CA ALA A 479 5.02 -0.88 22.05
C ALA A 479 5.20 -2.35 21.71
N GLY A 480 4.42 -3.22 22.33
CA GLY A 480 4.39 -4.64 22.02
C GLY A 480 3.93 -4.92 20.59
N LEU A 481 2.89 -4.21 20.12
CA LEU A 481 2.42 -4.32 18.74
C LEU A 481 3.50 -3.88 17.73
N LEU A 482 4.18 -2.76 17.95
CA LEU A 482 5.30 -2.34 17.10
C LEU A 482 6.41 -3.39 17.05
N GLY A 483 6.73 -3.98 18.21
CA GLY A 483 7.72 -5.07 18.30
C GLY A 483 7.30 -6.29 17.49
N HIS A 484 6.04 -6.72 17.61
CA HIS A 484 5.47 -7.81 16.82
C HIS A 484 5.52 -7.52 15.32
N ASN A 485 5.09 -6.32 14.89
CA ASN A 485 5.08 -5.93 13.48
C ASN A 485 6.49 -5.99 12.87
N ARG A 486 7.52 -5.58 13.59
CA ARG A 486 8.92 -5.72 13.17
C ARG A 486 9.34 -7.18 13.07
N ALA A 487 8.98 -7.97 14.06
CA ALA A 487 9.26 -9.40 14.08
C ALA A 487 8.56 -10.15 12.93
N HIS A 488 7.37 -9.71 12.52
CA HIS A 488 6.67 -10.25 11.33
C HIS A 488 7.44 -9.93 10.04
N LEU A 489 7.89 -8.68 9.87
CA LEU A 489 8.70 -8.31 8.69
C LEU A 489 10.02 -9.09 8.64
N ASP A 490 10.70 -9.27 9.78
CA ASP A 490 11.93 -10.06 9.88
C ASP A 490 11.68 -11.55 9.56
N TRP A 491 10.54 -12.10 9.97
CA TRP A 491 10.14 -13.47 9.65
C TRP A 491 9.89 -13.64 8.14
N LEU A 492 9.19 -12.70 7.51
CA LEU A 492 8.96 -12.70 6.07
C LEU A 492 10.27 -12.59 5.28
N ASP A 493 11.17 -11.71 5.70
CA ASP A 493 12.51 -11.61 5.09
C ASP A 493 13.27 -12.95 5.19
N GLY A 494 13.22 -13.61 6.36
CA GLY A 494 13.85 -14.93 6.60
C GLY A 494 13.27 -16.04 5.71
N ILE A 495 11.95 -16.07 5.48
CA ILE A 495 11.31 -17.03 4.57
C ILE A 495 11.77 -16.78 3.13
N LEU A 496 11.74 -15.53 2.69
CA LEU A 496 12.10 -15.17 1.32
C LEU A 496 13.61 -15.32 1.03
N ASP A 497 14.45 -15.28 2.06
CA ASP A 497 15.87 -15.62 1.95
C ASP A 497 16.08 -17.14 1.83
N ARG A 498 15.31 -17.93 2.59
CA ARG A 498 15.36 -19.40 2.58
C ARG A 498 14.74 -19.97 1.30
N TYR A 499 13.67 -19.38 0.82
CA TYR A 499 12.91 -19.79 -0.37
C TYR A 499 12.80 -18.66 -1.41
N PRO A 500 13.86 -18.28 -2.11
CA PRO A 500 13.89 -17.08 -2.97
C PRO A 500 12.99 -17.16 -4.21
N HIS A 501 12.44 -18.32 -4.52
CA HIS A 501 11.50 -18.53 -5.64
C HIS A 501 10.03 -18.60 -5.19
N LEU A 502 9.79 -18.62 -3.88
CA LEU A 502 8.44 -18.63 -3.32
C LEU A 502 7.71 -17.33 -3.65
N VAL A 503 6.53 -17.47 -4.20
CA VAL A 503 5.62 -16.32 -4.40
C VAL A 503 4.73 -16.21 -3.18
N VAL A 504 4.65 -15.00 -2.62
CA VAL A 504 3.81 -14.70 -1.47
C VAL A 504 2.84 -13.59 -1.82
N GLU A 505 1.55 -13.91 -1.72
CA GLU A 505 0.44 -12.95 -1.79
C GLU A 505 0.13 -12.41 -0.40
N ASN A 506 0.11 -11.10 -0.26
CA ASN A 506 -0.43 -10.42 0.90
C ASN A 506 -1.95 -10.31 0.81
N CYS A 507 -2.64 -10.71 1.85
CA CYS A 507 -4.07 -10.57 2.03
C CYS A 507 -4.38 -10.18 3.47
N SER A 508 -5.48 -9.50 3.69
CA SER A 508 -6.04 -9.24 5.02
C SER A 508 -7.50 -8.88 4.83
N SER A 509 -8.39 -9.89 4.87
CA SER A 509 -9.78 -9.68 4.45
C SER A 509 -9.80 -8.80 3.18
N GLY A 510 -9.13 -9.24 2.11
CA GLY A 510 -8.86 -8.39 0.95
C GLY A 510 -7.82 -7.31 1.24
N GLY A 511 -8.26 -6.06 1.33
CA GLY A 511 -7.39 -4.86 1.32
C GLY A 511 -7.13 -4.19 2.65
N MET A 512 -7.26 -4.87 3.81
CA MET A 512 -7.06 -4.22 5.12
C MET A 512 -5.58 -4.03 5.51
N ARG A 513 -4.63 -4.56 4.71
CA ARG A 513 -3.17 -4.34 4.84
C ARG A 513 -2.53 -3.92 3.53
N TRP A 514 -2.99 -2.82 2.94
CA TRP A 514 -2.33 -2.20 1.79
C TRP A 514 -1.24 -1.24 2.26
N ASP A 515 -0.07 -1.76 2.51
CA ASP A 515 1.08 -0.97 2.93
C ASP A 515 2.36 -1.37 2.20
N HIS A 516 3.28 -0.42 2.10
CA HIS A 516 4.54 -0.64 1.40
C HIS A 516 5.58 -1.38 2.26
N ALA A 517 5.38 -1.52 3.57
CA ALA A 517 6.28 -2.34 4.39
C ALA A 517 6.17 -3.82 4.00
N LEU A 518 4.95 -4.33 3.81
CA LEU A 518 4.70 -5.66 3.27
C LEU A 518 5.03 -5.75 1.79
N LEU A 519 4.51 -4.82 0.95
CA LEU A 519 4.66 -4.87 -0.50
C LEU A 519 6.08 -4.58 -1.00
N SER A 520 6.95 -4.03 -0.16
CA SER A 520 8.39 -3.97 -0.47
C SER A 520 9.07 -5.34 -0.43
N ARG A 521 8.44 -6.34 0.16
CA ARG A 521 8.92 -7.73 0.32
C ARG A 521 8.14 -8.72 -0.54
N LEU A 522 6.82 -8.61 -0.53
CA LEU A 522 5.90 -9.59 -1.09
C LEU A 522 5.58 -9.30 -2.56
N GLN A 523 5.20 -10.35 -3.30
CA GLN A 523 5.04 -10.28 -4.74
C GLN A 523 3.67 -9.77 -5.17
N LEU A 524 2.64 -10.00 -4.36
CA LEU A 524 1.25 -9.74 -4.70
C LEU A 524 0.47 -9.14 -3.53
N GLN A 525 -0.61 -8.42 -3.87
CA GLN A 525 -1.63 -7.94 -2.96
C GLN A 525 -3.00 -8.36 -3.46
N SER A 526 -3.74 -9.13 -2.67
CA SER A 526 -5.19 -9.28 -2.88
C SER A 526 -5.86 -7.92 -2.74
N THR A 527 -6.58 -7.48 -3.79
CA THR A 527 -7.06 -6.09 -3.81
C THR A 527 -8.41 -5.89 -3.12
N SER A 528 -9.23 -6.90 -2.98
CA SER A 528 -10.51 -6.85 -2.25
C SER A 528 -11.17 -8.22 -2.20
N ASP A 529 -12.04 -8.41 -1.21
CA ASP A 529 -13.00 -9.53 -1.16
C ASP A 529 -14.36 -9.16 -1.78
N GLN A 530 -14.47 -8.05 -2.51
CA GLN A 530 -15.71 -7.59 -3.13
C GLN A 530 -16.20 -8.61 -4.17
N GLN A 531 -17.44 -9.11 -3.98
CA GLN A 531 -18.04 -10.15 -4.82
C GLN A 531 -18.95 -9.59 -5.92
N ASN A 532 -19.24 -8.30 -5.90
CA ASN A 532 -20.04 -7.65 -6.93
C ASN A 532 -19.13 -6.99 -7.97
N LEU A 533 -19.20 -7.43 -9.22
CA LEU A 533 -18.33 -6.97 -10.31
C LEU A 533 -18.40 -5.45 -10.54
N GLN A 534 -19.58 -4.82 -10.35
CA GLN A 534 -19.73 -3.39 -10.58
C GLN A 534 -19.16 -2.55 -9.43
N LEU A 535 -19.21 -3.06 -8.18
CA LEU A 535 -18.60 -2.45 -7.01
C LEU A 535 -17.09 -2.71 -6.97
N TYR A 536 -16.62 -3.77 -7.64
CA TYR A 536 -15.18 -4.05 -7.76
C TYR A 536 -14.47 -3.09 -8.73
N ALA A 537 -15.14 -2.59 -9.77
CA ALA A 537 -14.53 -1.73 -10.78
C ALA A 537 -13.85 -0.47 -10.20
N PRO A 538 -14.46 0.34 -9.30
CA PRO A 538 -13.77 1.46 -8.67
C PRO A 538 -12.59 1.03 -7.81
N ILE A 539 -12.63 -0.13 -7.15
CA ILE A 539 -11.52 -0.68 -6.37
C ILE A 539 -10.36 -1.04 -7.29
N ALA A 540 -10.62 -1.80 -8.36
CA ALA A 540 -9.62 -2.19 -9.34
C ALA A 540 -8.95 -0.99 -10.01
N ALA A 541 -9.73 0.03 -10.36
CA ALA A 541 -9.22 1.26 -10.96
C ALA A 541 -8.41 2.12 -9.97
N SER A 542 -8.74 2.11 -8.66
CA SER A 542 -8.04 2.90 -7.64
C SER A 542 -6.81 2.17 -7.06
N ALA A 543 -6.76 0.86 -7.12
CA ALA A 543 -5.68 0.06 -6.53
C ALA A 543 -4.26 0.53 -6.93
N PRO A 544 -3.99 0.97 -8.17
CA PRO A 544 -2.66 1.45 -8.56
C PRO A 544 -2.18 2.72 -7.83
N THR A 545 -3.02 3.38 -7.06
CA THR A 545 -2.60 4.47 -6.17
C THR A 545 -1.77 3.97 -4.98
N ALA A 546 -2.05 2.76 -4.49
CA ALA A 546 -1.42 2.17 -3.30
C ALA A 546 -0.56 0.94 -3.61
N VAL A 547 -0.90 0.18 -4.63
CA VAL A 547 -0.25 -1.07 -5.04
C VAL A 547 0.28 -0.89 -6.46
N THR A 548 1.50 -1.34 -6.78
CA THR A 548 1.96 -1.25 -8.17
C THR A 548 1.11 -2.18 -9.06
N PRO A 549 0.84 -1.83 -10.32
CA PRO A 549 -0.02 -2.63 -11.20
C PRO A 549 0.33 -4.10 -11.23
N GLU A 550 1.62 -4.41 -11.32
CA GLU A 550 2.14 -5.78 -11.37
C GLU A 550 2.05 -6.54 -10.04
N GLN A 551 1.72 -5.88 -8.93
CA GLN A 551 1.46 -6.50 -7.63
C GLN A 551 -0.04 -6.59 -7.30
N GLY A 552 -0.89 -5.84 -7.97
CA GLY A 552 -2.33 -5.82 -7.70
C GLY A 552 -3.04 -7.07 -8.22
N ALA A 553 -3.32 -8.05 -7.36
CA ALA A 553 -4.11 -9.22 -7.70
C ALA A 553 -5.61 -8.85 -7.69
N VAL A 554 -6.17 -8.68 -8.88
CA VAL A 554 -7.56 -8.28 -9.10
C VAL A 554 -8.39 -9.49 -9.42
N TRP A 555 -9.40 -9.75 -8.59
CA TRP A 555 -10.28 -10.88 -8.77
C TRP A 555 -11.16 -10.74 -10.01
N ALA A 556 -11.19 -11.79 -10.84
CA ALA A 556 -12.10 -11.98 -11.95
C ALA A 556 -12.81 -13.32 -11.74
N TYR A 557 -14.12 -13.27 -11.54
CA TYR A 557 -14.90 -14.44 -11.11
C TYR A 557 -16.18 -14.60 -11.96
N PRO A 558 -16.05 -14.93 -13.25
CA PRO A 558 -17.20 -15.15 -14.11
C PRO A 558 -18.09 -16.27 -13.58
N GLN A 559 -19.41 -16.06 -13.63
CA GLN A 559 -20.41 -17.02 -13.15
C GLN A 559 -21.25 -17.57 -14.29
N PRO A 560 -21.82 -18.80 -14.16
CA PRO A 560 -22.72 -19.39 -15.15
C PRO A 560 -23.95 -18.53 -15.46
N GLU A 561 -24.43 -17.77 -14.46
CA GLU A 561 -25.59 -16.90 -14.54
C GLU A 561 -25.32 -15.57 -15.21
N ASP A 562 -24.05 -15.15 -15.32
CA ASP A 562 -23.67 -13.86 -15.87
C ASP A 562 -24.02 -13.74 -17.36
N SER A 563 -24.45 -12.57 -17.77
CA SER A 563 -24.49 -12.19 -19.18
C SER A 563 -23.08 -12.12 -19.77
N LEU A 564 -22.94 -12.14 -21.09
CA LEU A 564 -21.63 -12.00 -21.73
C LEU A 564 -20.98 -10.64 -21.43
N ASP A 565 -21.78 -9.59 -21.30
CA ASP A 565 -21.30 -8.26 -20.91
C ASP A 565 -20.76 -8.25 -19.47
N GLU A 566 -21.39 -8.97 -18.54
CA GLU A 566 -20.90 -9.10 -17.14
C GLU A 566 -19.63 -9.96 -17.06
N VAL A 567 -19.55 -11.05 -17.81
CA VAL A 567 -18.30 -11.84 -17.93
C VAL A 567 -17.17 -10.96 -18.48
N ALA A 568 -17.44 -10.19 -19.54
CA ALA A 568 -16.45 -9.27 -20.09
C ALA A 568 -16.07 -8.16 -19.08
N PHE A 569 -17.03 -7.66 -18.33
CA PHE A 569 -16.82 -6.60 -17.34
C PHE A 569 -15.91 -7.07 -16.19
N THR A 570 -16.15 -8.24 -15.61
CA THR A 570 -15.33 -8.78 -14.51
C THR A 570 -13.90 -9.10 -15.01
N MET A 571 -13.75 -9.69 -16.20
CA MET A 571 -12.44 -9.98 -16.77
C MET A 571 -11.65 -8.71 -17.09
N ALA A 572 -12.31 -7.68 -17.65
CA ALA A 572 -11.66 -6.39 -17.98
C ALA A 572 -11.09 -5.69 -16.74
N SER A 573 -11.70 -5.89 -15.56
CA SER A 573 -11.22 -5.31 -14.29
C SER A 573 -9.83 -5.80 -13.91
N ALA A 574 -9.43 -7.01 -14.30
CA ALA A 574 -8.15 -7.61 -13.94
C ALA A 574 -7.02 -7.40 -14.97
N LEU A 575 -7.33 -6.92 -16.18
CA LEU A 575 -6.36 -6.89 -17.30
C LEU A 575 -5.20 -5.91 -17.12
N LEU A 576 -5.37 -4.85 -16.33
CA LEU A 576 -4.32 -3.87 -16.01
C LEU A 576 -3.69 -4.07 -14.63
N GLY A 577 -3.97 -5.21 -13.98
CA GLY A 577 -3.31 -5.70 -12.77
C GLY A 577 -2.76 -7.10 -12.98
N ARG A 578 -2.97 -7.99 -12.00
CA ARG A 578 -2.74 -9.43 -12.10
C ARG A 578 -4.09 -10.13 -12.14
N ILE A 579 -4.30 -10.99 -13.13
CA ILE A 579 -5.52 -11.80 -13.17
C ILE A 579 -5.48 -12.79 -12.01
N HIS A 580 -6.41 -12.61 -11.06
CA HIS A 580 -6.75 -13.55 -10.00
C HIS A 580 -8.09 -14.19 -10.39
N LEU A 581 -8.03 -15.22 -11.24
CA LEU A 581 -9.20 -15.91 -11.76
C LEU A 581 -9.84 -16.75 -10.65
N SER A 582 -11.14 -16.76 -10.58
CA SER A 582 -11.95 -17.59 -9.68
C SER A 582 -13.31 -17.86 -10.31
N GLY A 583 -14.31 -18.31 -9.50
CA GLY A 583 -15.65 -18.60 -9.96
C GLY A 583 -15.83 -20.03 -10.47
N ARG A 584 -17.08 -20.36 -10.82
CA ARG A 584 -17.47 -21.72 -11.26
C ARG A 584 -17.19 -21.92 -12.75
N ILE A 585 -15.91 -21.76 -13.14
CA ILE A 585 -15.52 -21.78 -14.56
C ILE A 585 -15.81 -23.10 -15.29
N PRO A 586 -15.81 -24.30 -14.66
CA PRO A 586 -16.24 -25.53 -15.33
C PRO A 586 -17.69 -25.50 -15.82
N GLU A 587 -18.54 -24.72 -15.16
CA GLU A 587 -19.97 -24.62 -15.44
C GLU A 587 -20.35 -23.56 -16.47
N LEU A 588 -19.36 -22.74 -16.91
CA LEU A 588 -19.59 -21.68 -17.88
C LEU A 588 -20.07 -22.25 -19.24
N ARG A 589 -21.04 -21.58 -19.85
CA ARG A 589 -21.42 -21.85 -21.24
C ARG A 589 -20.26 -21.53 -22.20
N PRO A 590 -20.24 -22.18 -23.40
CA PRO A 590 -19.09 -22.05 -24.31
C PRO A 590 -18.69 -20.60 -24.66
N GLU A 591 -19.67 -19.72 -24.86
CA GLU A 591 -19.45 -18.32 -25.23
C GLU A 591 -18.80 -17.52 -24.07
N ALA A 592 -19.24 -17.77 -22.84
CA ALA A 592 -18.64 -17.17 -21.64
C ALA A 592 -17.20 -17.67 -21.42
N ARG A 593 -16.97 -18.98 -21.61
CA ARG A 593 -15.64 -19.58 -21.53
C ARG A 593 -14.70 -19.00 -22.60
N ALA A 594 -15.19 -18.77 -23.82
CA ALA A 594 -14.43 -18.14 -24.89
C ALA A 594 -13.96 -16.73 -24.49
N LEU A 595 -14.81 -15.92 -23.83
CA LEU A 595 -14.44 -14.60 -23.32
C LEU A 595 -13.36 -14.66 -22.23
N VAL A 596 -13.39 -15.67 -21.34
CA VAL A 596 -12.35 -15.90 -20.33
C VAL A 596 -11.02 -16.23 -21.01
N HIS A 597 -11.01 -17.15 -21.96
CA HIS A 597 -9.82 -17.51 -22.74
C HIS A 597 -9.24 -16.32 -23.51
N GLU A 598 -10.11 -15.52 -24.13
CA GLU A 598 -9.71 -14.29 -24.83
C GLU A 598 -9.04 -13.31 -23.87
N ALA A 599 -9.65 -13.04 -22.70
CA ALA A 599 -9.08 -12.13 -21.70
C ALA A 599 -7.68 -12.59 -21.23
N VAL A 600 -7.52 -13.88 -20.93
CA VAL A 600 -6.24 -14.46 -20.54
C VAL A 600 -5.21 -14.36 -21.66
N ALA A 601 -5.59 -14.58 -22.91
CA ALA A 601 -4.71 -14.44 -24.07
C ALA A 601 -4.27 -12.99 -24.27
N VAL A 602 -5.19 -12.03 -24.19
CA VAL A 602 -4.90 -10.59 -24.24
C VAL A 602 -3.97 -10.18 -23.13
N TYR A 603 -4.25 -10.60 -21.87
CA TYR A 603 -3.39 -10.33 -20.73
C TYR A 603 -1.95 -10.84 -20.95
N LYS A 604 -1.80 -12.10 -21.40
CA LYS A 604 -0.49 -12.69 -21.68
C LYS A 604 0.28 -11.92 -22.77
N ALA A 605 -0.44 -11.31 -23.72
CA ALA A 605 0.16 -10.49 -24.77
C ALA A 605 0.67 -9.12 -24.27
N ILE A 606 0.01 -8.53 -23.25
CA ILE A 606 0.35 -7.18 -22.77
C ILE A 606 1.15 -7.19 -21.45
N ARG A 607 1.14 -8.27 -20.69
CA ARG A 607 1.68 -8.33 -19.32
C ARG A 607 3.14 -7.92 -19.19
N ALA A 608 3.94 -8.09 -20.24
CA ALA A 608 5.36 -7.69 -20.25
C ALA A 608 5.56 -6.17 -20.13
N ASP A 609 4.56 -5.37 -20.50
CA ASP A 609 4.60 -3.91 -20.41
C ASP A 609 4.21 -3.39 -19.01
N LEU A 610 3.41 -4.13 -18.25
CA LEU A 610 2.86 -3.69 -16.96
C LEU A 610 3.94 -3.30 -15.93
N PRO A 611 5.07 -4.03 -15.79
CA PRO A 611 6.11 -3.66 -14.83
C PRO A 611 6.82 -2.33 -15.12
N GLN A 612 6.66 -1.77 -16.31
CA GLN A 612 7.24 -0.50 -16.71
C GLN A 612 6.21 0.63 -16.77
N ALA A 613 4.93 0.26 -16.84
CA ALA A 613 3.85 1.22 -17.01
C ALA A 613 3.58 1.99 -15.70
N VAL A 614 3.12 3.23 -15.83
CA VAL A 614 2.68 4.06 -14.70
C VAL A 614 1.20 4.40 -14.85
N PRO A 615 0.44 4.49 -13.73
CA PRO A 615 -0.99 4.72 -13.77
C PRO A 615 -1.34 6.20 -13.98
N SER A 616 -2.50 6.42 -14.59
CA SER A 616 -3.21 7.69 -14.61
C SER A 616 -4.73 7.47 -14.71
N TRP A 617 -5.51 8.48 -14.33
CA TRP A 617 -6.96 8.39 -14.25
C TRP A 617 -7.61 9.41 -15.18
N PRO A 618 -7.97 9.04 -16.42
CA PRO A 618 -8.51 9.95 -17.44
C PRO A 618 -9.81 10.67 -17.07
N LEU A 619 -10.54 10.15 -16.07
CA LEU A 619 -11.75 10.77 -15.50
C LEU A 619 -11.52 11.32 -14.08
N GLY A 620 -10.26 11.31 -13.61
CA GLY A 620 -9.91 11.49 -12.20
C GLY A 620 -10.06 10.18 -11.41
N LEU A 621 -9.58 10.18 -10.15
CA LEU A 621 -9.76 9.05 -9.24
C LEU A 621 -11.25 8.75 -9.07
N PRO A 622 -11.70 7.50 -9.23
CA PRO A 622 -13.12 7.18 -9.26
C PRO A 622 -13.78 7.42 -7.90
N ALA A 623 -14.96 8.05 -7.91
CA ALA A 623 -15.88 8.01 -6.79
C ALA A 623 -16.54 6.62 -6.73
N TRP A 624 -17.00 6.23 -5.53
CA TRP A 624 -17.61 4.92 -5.31
C TRP A 624 -18.81 4.63 -6.21
N ASP A 625 -19.60 5.66 -6.48
CA ASP A 625 -20.79 5.63 -7.31
C ASP A 625 -20.58 6.19 -8.73
N ALA A 626 -19.33 6.41 -9.14
CA ALA A 626 -19.01 6.93 -10.46
C ALA A 626 -19.68 6.14 -11.57
N PRO A 627 -20.45 6.77 -12.48
CA PRO A 627 -21.15 6.08 -13.56
C PRO A 627 -20.20 5.61 -14.68
N TRP A 628 -19.09 6.35 -14.88
CA TRP A 628 -17.97 6.00 -15.70
C TRP A 628 -16.69 5.93 -14.91
N ILE A 629 -15.88 4.93 -15.14
CA ILE A 629 -14.58 4.71 -14.51
C ILE A 629 -13.55 4.49 -15.62
N ALA A 630 -12.33 5.01 -15.45
CA ALA A 630 -11.25 4.77 -16.39
C ALA A 630 -9.90 4.70 -15.65
N LEU A 631 -9.11 3.68 -16.01
CA LEU A 631 -7.72 3.52 -15.60
C LEU A 631 -6.85 3.40 -16.85
N ALA A 632 -5.81 4.21 -16.94
CA ALA A 632 -4.80 4.09 -17.98
C ALA A 632 -3.45 3.70 -17.38
N LEU A 633 -2.76 2.77 -18.03
CA LEU A 633 -1.36 2.44 -17.77
C LEU A 633 -0.55 2.82 -19.01
N HIS A 634 0.44 3.68 -18.85
CA HIS A 634 1.24 4.12 -19.98
C HIS A 634 2.72 3.83 -19.80
N THR A 635 3.30 3.29 -20.86
CA THR A 635 4.72 3.17 -21.11
C THR A 635 5.18 4.31 -22.06
N PRO A 636 6.46 4.47 -22.35
CA PRO A 636 6.90 5.44 -23.34
C PRO A 636 6.29 5.22 -24.75
N ALA A 637 5.97 3.96 -25.11
CA ALA A 637 5.50 3.59 -26.45
C ALA A 637 3.98 3.46 -26.56
N THR A 638 3.30 2.99 -25.53
CA THR A 638 1.91 2.55 -25.57
C THR A 638 1.15 2.98 -24.33
N THR A 639 -0.13 3.30 -24.49
CA THR A 639 -1.06 3.45 -23.36
C THR A 639 -2.14 2.37 -23.47
N TYR A 640 -2.29 1.59 -22.39
CA TYR A 640 -3.41 0.69 -22.20
C TYR A 640 -4.46 1.38 -21.34
N LEU A 641 -5.73 1.31 -21.75
CA LEU A 641 -6.83 2.02 -21.11
C LEU A 641 -8.01 1.08 -20.91
N THR A 642 -8.35 0.77 -19.67
CA THR A 642 -9.63 0.14 -19.35
C THR A 642 -10.65 1.20 -18.98
N ALA A 643 -11.83 1.12 -19.58
CA ALA A 643 -12.95 1.97 -19.27
C ALA A 643 -14.19 1.11 -18.95
N TRP A 644 -14.92 1.51 -17.91
CA TRP A 644 -16.14 0.85 -17.46
C TRP A 644 -17.30 1.83 -17.50
N ARG A 645 -18.40 1.41 -18.12
CA ARG A 645 -19.70 2.07 -18.06
C ARG A 645 -20.64 1.28 -17.17
N ARG A 646 -21.12 1.89 -16.08
CA ARG A 646 -22.06 1.28 -15.15
C ARG A 646 -23.51 1.60 -15.55
N PRO A 647 -24.51 0.81 -15.10
CA PRO A 647 -25.92 1.09 -15.37
C PRO A 647 -26.34 2.51 -14.97
N GLY A 648 -27.19 3.13 -15.79
CA GLY A 648 -27.64 4.51 -15.59
C GLY A 648 -26.70 5.61 -16.10
N ALA A 649 -25.49 5.24 -16.57
CA ALA A 649 -24.57 6.19 -17.19
C ALA A 649 -24.98 6.57 -18.62
N GLU A 650 -24.66 7.79 -19.05
CA GLU A 650 -24.74 8.17 -20.47
C GLU A 650 -23.88 7.28 -21.33
N PRO A 651 -24.27 7.02 -22.60
CA PRO A 651 -23.53 6.10 -23.50
C PRO A 651 -22.08 6.53 -23.77
N SER A 652 -21.76 7.80 -23.67
CA SER A 652 -20.47 8.36 -24.07
C SER A 652 -19.80 9.13 -22.93
N ALA A 653 -18.46 9.07 -22.88
CA ALA A 653 -17.62 9.87 -21.99
C ALA A 653 -16.40 10.40 -22.74
N THR A 654 -15.85 11.54 -22.28
CA THR A 654 -14.58 12.09 -22.78
C THR A 654 -13.48 11.84 -21.77
N LEU A 655 -12.49 11.05 -22.16
CA LEU A 655 -11.34 10.62 -21.36
C LEU A 655 -10.14 11.53 -21.65
N ARG A 656 -9.56 12.14 -20.60
CA ARG A 656 -8.43 13.07 -20.75
C ARG A 656 -7.10 12.33 -20.70
N LEU A 657 -6.31 12.45 -21.75
CA LEU A 657 -4.99 11.81 -21.90
C LEU A 657 -3.94 12.88 -22.29
N PRO A 658 -3.57 13.78 -21.36
CA PRO A 658 -2.73 14.95 -21.67
C PRO A 658 -1.34 14.57 -22.20
N HIS A 659 -0.79 13.42 -21.81
CA HIS A 659 0.50 12.91 -22.29
C HIS A 659 0.50 12.51 -23.78
N LEU A 660 -0.68 12.36 -24.41
CA LEU A 660 -0.85 12.09 -25.84
C LEU A 660 -1.25 13.33 -26.64
N ARG A 661 -1.43 14.48 -25.97
CA ARG A 661 -1.79 15.73 -26.64
C ARG A 661 -0.79 16.06 -27.76
N GLY A 662 -1.30 16.55 -28.90
CA GLY A 662 -0.50 16.86 -30.07
C GLY A 662 -0.13 15.64 -30.94
N SER A 663 -0.40 14.42 -30.46
CA SER A 663 -0.12 13.19 -31.21
C SER A 663 -1.34 12.70 -31.98
N HIS A 664 -1.13 12.12 -33.15
CA HIS A 664 -2.14 11.31 -33.83
C HIS A 664 -2.08 9.91 -33.24
N ILE A 665 -3.19 9.43 -32.68
CA ILE A 665 -3.27 8.07 -32.11
C ILE A 665 -4.24 7.20 -32.88
N HIS A 666 -4.03 5.88 -32.77
CA HIS A 666 -5.02 4.85 -33.05
C HIS A 666 -5.45 4.21 -31.73
N ALA A 667 -6.76 4.02 -31.57
CA ALA A 667 -7.34 3.36 -30.40
C ALA A 667 -7.92 2.01 -30.84
N ASP A 668 -7.22 0.92 -30.48
CA ASP A 668 -7.61 -0.45 -30.83
C ASP A 668 -8.32 -1.11 -29.63
N PRO A 669 -9.56 -1.57 -29.75
CA PRO A 669 -10.17 -2.45 -28.79
C PRO A 669 -9.39 -3.78 -28.74
N LEU A 670 -8.86 -4.11 -27.56
CA LEU A 670 -8.16 -5.37 -27.33
C LEU A 670 -9.10 -6.44 -26.69
N TYR A 671 -10.02 -5.99 -25.84
CA TYR A 671 -10.93 -6.89 -25.15
C TYR A 671 -12.22 -6.17 -24.73
N PRO A 672 -13.40 -6.83 -24.84
CA PRO A 672 -13.62 -8.04 -25.62
C PRO A 672 -13.60 -7.76 -27.13
N SER A 673 -13.25 -8.75 -27.94
CA SER A 673 -13.26 -8.63 -29.42
C SER A 673 -14.64 -8.35 -30.02
N THR A 674 -15.70 -8.71 -29.26
CA THR A 674 -17.11 -8.45 -29.59
C THR A 674 -17.54 -7.02 -29.24
N SER A 675 -16.65 -6.19 -28.66
CA SER A 675 -16.99 -4.84 -28.23
C SER A 675 -17.48 -3.96 -29.39
N GLN A 676 -18.60 -3.29 -29.16
CA GLN A 676 -19.14 -2.27 -30.06
C GLN A 676 -18.67 -0.85 -29.68
N ALA A 677 -17.59 -0.75 -28.96
CA ALA A 677 -16.99 0.52 -28.57
C ALA A 677 -16.61 1.35 -29.80
N THR A 678 -16.96 2.63 -29.80
CA THR A 678 -16.50 3.59 -30.80
C THR A 678 -15.69 4.69 -30.14
N THR A 679 -14.63 5.13 -30.83
CA THR A 679 -13.71 6.13 -30.31
C THR A 679 -13.49 7.26 -31.27
N THR A 680 -13.36 8.49 -30.78
CA THR A 680 -12.92 9.65 -31.52
C THR A 680 -11.84 10.37 -30.73
N TRP A 681 -10.69 10.62 -31.37
CA TRP A 681 -9.55 11.29 -30.75
C TRP A 681 -9.44 12.74 -31.17
N ASP A 682 -9.28 13.65 -30.21
CA ASP A 682 -8.95 15.05 -30.46
C ASP A 682 -7.49 15.34 -30.02
N PRO A 683 -6.55 15.45 -30.95
CA PRO A 683 -5.16 15.74 -30.64
C PRO A 683 -4.95 17.15 -30.04
N GLY A 684 -5.84 18.10 -30.31
CA GLY A 684 -5.74 19.47 -29.78
C GLY A 684 -5.93 19.55 -28.28
N THR A 685 -6.89 18.80 -27.75
CA THR A 685 -7.21 18.74 -26.32
C THR A 685 -6.55 17.56 -25.61
N GLY A 686 -6.17 16.51 -26.32
CA GLY A 686 -5.77 15.23 -25.74
C GLY A 686 -6.96 14.46 -25.17
N GLY A 687 -8.15 14.64 -25.77
CA GLY A 687 -9.39 14.02 -25.39
C GLY A 687 -9.76 12.82 -26.26
N LEU A 688 -10.09 11.69 -25.63
CA LEU A 688 -10.65 10.52 -26.29
C LEU A 688 -12.15 10.44 -25.95
N SER A 689 -13.01 10.68 -26.93
CA SER A 689 -14.43 10.40 -26.78
C SER A 689 -14.65 8.90 -27.00
N LEU A 690 -15.20 8.23 -25.99
CA LEU A 690 -15.51 6.79 -26.00
C LEU A 690 -17.02 6.61 -25.83
N THR A 691 -17.62 5.78 -26.70
CA THR A 691 -19.02 5.36 -26.59
C THR A 691 -19.08 3.85 -26.37
N LEU A 692 -19.79 3.42 -25.33
CA LEU A 692 -20.17 2.03 -25.05
C LEU A 692 -21.70 1.96 -25.10
N PRO A 693 -22.31 1.25 -26.08
CA PRO A 693 -23.77 1.28 -26.25
C PRO A 693 -24.53 0.53 -25.16
N SER A 694 -23.99 -0.59 -24.64
CA SER A 694 -24.59 -1.36 -23.54
C SER A 694 -24.09 -0.92 -22.16
N ALA A 695 -24.81 -1.30 -21.09
CA ALA A 695 -24.39 -1.14 -19.68
C ALA A 695 -25.03 -2.27 -18.82
N PRO A 696 -24.26 -2.94 -17.93
CA PRO A 696 -22.83 -2.70 -17.69
C PRO A 696 -21.98 -3.07 -18.91
N ALA A 697 -20.91 -2.35 -19.16
CA ALA A 697 -19.94 -2.68 -20.22
C ALA A 697 -18.54 -2.21 -19.82
N ALA A 698 -17.52 -2.94 -20.24
CA ALA A 698 -16.13 -2.55 -20.10
C ALA A 698 -15.36 -2.86 -21.39
N VAL A 699 -14.31 -2.06 -21.64
CA VAL A 699 -13.42 -2.26 -22.77
C VAL A 699 -11.99 -1.97 -22.37
N LEU A 700 -11.06 -2.82 -22.81
CA LEU A 700 -9.63 -2.53 -22.80
C LEU A 700 -9.22 -2.03 -24.19
N LEU A 701 -8.65 -0.84 -24.25
CA LEU A 701 -8.11 -0.22 -25.47
C LEU A 701 -6.58 -0.18 -25.41
N ARG A 702 -5.94 -0.34 -26.56
CA ARG A 702 -4.54 0.02 -26.81
C ARG A 702 -4.50 1.32 -27.58
N LEU A 703 -3.80 2.33 -27.05
CA LEU A 703 -3.60 3.60 -27.69
C LEU A 703 -2.13 3.67 -28.16
N ALA A 704 -1.93 3.67 -29.45
CA ALA A 704 -0.61 3.77 -30.07
C ALA A 704 -0.50 5.03 -30.94
N ARG A 705 0.68 5.66 -30.93
CA ARG A 705 0.95 6.78 -31.84
C ARG A 705 1.00 6.26 -33.28
N ARG A 706 0.32 6.95 -34.18
CA ARG A 706 0.52 6.69 -35.62
C ARG A 706 1.90 7.20 -36.00
N GLU A 707 2.70 6.36 -36.61
CA GLU A 707 3.86 6.84 -37.32
C GLU A 707 3.35 7.75 -38.45
N THR A 708 3.67 9.05 -38.37
CA THR A 708 3.51 9.94 -39.53
C THR A 708 4.47 9.43 -40.58
N GLY A 709 3.95 8.73 -41.59
CA GLY A 709 4.75 8.22 -42.70
C GLY A 709 5.65 9.33 -43.23
N ALA A 710 6.93 9.00 -43.40
CA ALA A 710 7.94 9.85 -43.99
C ALA A 710 7.59 10.17 -45.46
#